data_8b50112c8e10f022f8a0f5769632dfde
#
_entry.id   8b50112c8e10f022f8a0f5769632dfde
#
_cell.length_a   1.000
_cell.length_b   1.000
_cell.length_c   1.000
_cell.angle_alpha   90.00
_cell.angle_beta   90.00
_cell.angle_gamma   90.00
#
_symmetry.space_group_name_H-M   'P 1'
#
loop_
_entity.id
_entity.type
_entity.pdbx_description
1 polymer ?
#
loop_
_entity_poly.entity_id
_entity_poly.type
_entity_poly.pdbx_seq_one_letter_code
_entity_poly.pdbx_strand_id
1 'polypeptide(L)'
;MNTNAYGCRDLRRQPYHGPGSARLHALFTKLKRASTGPVTWLVFGVLLVSPSSPAASLSKARAHAALAKPASLAPAAPGFDIPLGDDALRVELTAPGILHVQYRAAGHAPAPTIVIDPAAQAAPAPAAEISRDDAGVHLHSAQLDATWDAQHGELRIGLPGQPPLLRQFALGSLAHGRLSLIHAKGEPMYGIGGFDAWEPATAGLLRDGYRAITAGEQGHAGAPFVWTTAGYGVLVDGVGGQIALGDTRIDARMFDGGLDYYVFLGDPHAVFGALAQVSGRSPLFPKWAMGFTNSQWGIDEKELLDIVHGYRSRHIPLDNFTLDFDWKAWGQENRGEFRWNEHKFPDGDSGKLKTLLDAQGVHLTGIMKPRIHVDTAEGREATEHGYWLAQSDAAPDYFSGKTVRELDFSKPEVRRWFFNDALRHSFATGIVGWWNDEADDVAVDLQHMDMQRAMYDGQRAMTDLRVWSLNRNFYLGAQRYAYGLWSGDIRTGFASMAGQRQRMLSAINVGAMQWGMDGGGFKGGTPSPENYARWIQFGAFTPVFRVHGELGQHRQPWVYGPVAEKAATDAIRLRQSLIPYIYSYEHRRRATGIGLVRPLLFDWPTDPNLRNDYDAWLFGDSLLVAPVVDEGQTVKPVYLPAGEWTDWFSGKRYAGGRTIEHQADAKGWSDIPLYVREGAIIPLAPPMDYVGQHPLTELEVELFPAAHASRFDYYDDDGKTYGYEQGAYFLQSMQLQAQDGAVSFALAAPQGSYKPALRSWLLKFHGHAARSASSNGRALEGFAGVEALRASKDDGWAVGQDRFGPVTYVRVTAGMAQNITLGR
;
A
#
# COMPACT_ATOMS: atom_id res chain seq x y z
N MET A 1 -17.05 54.65 -1.28
CA MET A 1 -17.24 55.01 -2.70
C MET A 1 -15.92 54.69 -3.41
N ASN A 2 -15.91 53.70 -4.16
CA ASN A 2 -15.21 53.28 -5.34
C ASN A 2 -14.95 51.76 -5.29
N THR A 3 -15.88 51.08 -5.89
CA THR A 3 -15.85 49.68 -6.25
C THR A 3 -15.06 49.55 -7.56
N ASN A 4 -13.97 48.79 -7.52
CA ASN A 4 -13.39 48.20 -8.76
C ASN A 4 -13.66 46.73 -8.78
N ALA A 5 -14.68 46.39 -9.58
CA ALA A 5 -14.97 45.02 -9.97
C ALA A 5 -13.94 44.54 -11.02
N TYR A 6 -13.17 43.53 -10.70
CA TYR A 6 -12.45 42.75 -11.68
C TYR A 6 -13.38 41.68 -12.23
N GLY A 7 -13.71 41.84 -13.51
CA GLY A 7 -14.58 40.92 -14.25
C GLY A 7 -13.94 39.54 -14.42
N CYS A 8 -14.63 38.55 -13.92
CA CYS A 8 -14.40 37.17 -14.18
C CYS A 8 -14.67 36.89 -15.66
N ARG A 9 -13.64 36.67 -16.48
CA ARG A 9 -13.81 36.11 -17.82
C ARG A 9 -14.04 34.61 -17.71
N ASP A 10 -15.19 34.22 -18.18
CA ASP A 10 -15.72 32.87 -18.33
C ASP A 10 -14.78 32.00 -19.19
N LEU A 11 -13.91 31.21 -18.57
CA LEU A 11 -13.08 30.19 -19.23
C LEU A 11 -13.87 28.88 -19.25
N ARG A 12 -14.94 28.83 -20.03
CA ARG A 12 -15.60 27.59 -20.36
C ARG A 12 -14.89 26.91 -21.53
N ARG A 13 -14.38 25.70 -21.24
CA ARG A 13 -14.09 24.61 -22.17
C ARG A 13 -12.90 24.74 -23.11
N GLN A 14 -11.80 24.16 -22.68
CA GLN A 14 -11.08 23.24 -23.59
C GLN A 14 -10.48 22.09 -22.76
N PRO A 15 -10.69 20.82 -23.11
CA PRO A 15 -9.95 19.70 -22.53
C PRO A 15 -8.54 19.74 -23.11
N TYR A 16 -7.54 19.80 -22.25
CA TYR A 16 -6.15 19.73 -22.66
C TYR A 16 -5.82 18.29 -23.01
N HIS A 17 -5.67 17.98 -24.28
CA HIS A 17 -5.07 16.76 -24.77
C HIS A 17 -3.63 17.07 -25.15
N GLY A 18 -2.67 16.53 -24.45
CA GLY A 18 -1.28 16.50 -24.89
C GLY A 18 -1.18 15.72 -26.23
N PRO A 19 -0.24 16.05 -27.12
CA PRO A 19 -0.24 15.49 -28.48
C PRO A 19 0.07 14.00 -28.60
N GLY A 20 0.37 13.30 -27.50
CA GLY A 20 0.70 11.85 -27.49
C GLY A 20 -0.49 10.90 -27.30
N SER A 21 -1.45 11.25 -26.43
CA SER A 21 -2.56 10.33 -26.07
C SER A 21 -3.67 10.24 -27.12
N ALA A 22 -3.87 11.30 -27.94
CA ALA A 22 -4.91 11.35 -28.93
C ALA A 22 -4.74 10.35 -30.10
N ARG A 23 -3.53 9.89 -30.40
CA ARG A 23 -3.31 8.95 -31.53
C ARG A 23 -3.59 7.49 -31.18
N LEU A 24 -3.38 7.07 -29.94
CA LEU A 24 -3.71 5.69 -29.52
C LEU A 24 -5.21 5.53 -29.28
N HIS A 25 -5.86 6.50 -28.65
CA HIS A 25 -7.31 6.43 -28.38
C HIS A 25 -8.17 6.45 -29.66
N ALA A 26 -7.74 7.19 -30.70
CA ALA A 26 -8.44 7.22 -32.00
C ALA A 26 -8.37 5.89 -32.78
N LEU A 27 -7.34 5.07 -32.57
CA LEU A 27 -7.21 3.75 -33.18
C LEU A 27 -8.16 2.72 -32.56
N PHE A 28 -8.34 2.77 -31.25
CA PHE A 28 -9.22 1.83 -30.51
C PHE A 28 -10.71 2.15 -30.70
N THR A 29 -11.08 3.41 -30.82
CA THR A 29 -12.50 3.81 -30.97
C THR A 29 -13.03 3.52 -32.38
N LYS A 30 -12.18 3.48 -33.42
CA LYS A 30 -12.58 3.10 -34.78
C LYS A 30 -12.81 1.59 -34.97
N LEU A 31 -12.18 0.75 -34.17
CA LEU A 31 -12.36 -0.71 -34.23
C LEU A 31 -13.64 -1.22 -33.53
N LYS A 32 -14.26 -0.45 -32.64
CA LYS A 32 -15.49 -0.82 -31.93
C LYS A 32 -16.80 -0.52 -32.66
N ARG A 33 -16.78 0.15 -33.86
CA ARG A 33 -17.98 0.52 -34.57
C ARG A 33 -18.28 -0.30 -35.84
N ALA A 34 -17.55 -1.38 -36.10
CA ALA A 34 -17.74 -2.20 -37.28
C ALA A 34 -17.80 -3.71 -36.96
N SER A 35 -18.80 -4.15 -36.21
CA SER A 35 -19.18 -5.57 -36.17
C SER A 35 -20.60 -5.78 -35.67
N THR A 36 -21.57 -5.58 -36.55
CA THR A 36 -22.87 -6.26 -36.45
C THR A 36 -23.21 -6.79 -37.84
N GLY A 37 -22.91 -8.08 -38.08
CA GLY A 37 -23.32 -8.83 -39.24
C GLY A 37 -22.46 -10.09 -39.46
N PRO A 38 -23.05 -11.24 -39.78
CA PRO A 38 -22.29 -12.48 -39.91
C PRO A 38 -21.54 -12.52 -41.24
N VAL A 39 -20.24 -12.66 -41.24
CA VAL A 39 -19.43 -12.88 -42.44
C VAL A 39 -18.48 -14.04 -42.27
N THR A 40 -18.57 -14.90 -43.22
CA THR A 40 -17.84 -16.09 -43.57
C THR A 40 -16.31 -15.86 -43.65
N TRP A 41 -15.52 -16.78 -43.13
CA TRP A 41 -14.04 -16.75 -43.19
C TRP A 41 -13.54 -17.05 -44.62
N LEU A 42 -12.87 -16.09 -45.21
CA LEU A 42 -12.01 -16.29 -46.37
C LEU A 42 -10.56 -15.94 -45.95
N VAL A 43 -9.69 -16.93 -46.07
CA VAL A 43 -8.23 -16.83 -45.83
C VAL A 43 -7.61 -16.04 -46.98
N PHE A 44 -7.03 -14.89 -46.70
CA PHE A 44 -6.10 -14.22 -47.61
C PHE A 44 -4.75 -14.02 -46.92
N GLY A 45 -3.75 -14.66 -47.44
CA GLY A 45 -2.36 -14.44 -47.07
C GLY A 45 -1.91 -13.08 -47.60
N VAL A 46 -1.44 -12.23 -46.68
CA VAL A 46 -0.79 -10.97 -47.03
C VAL A 46 0.70 -11.08 -46.71
N LEU A 47 1.51 -11.03 -47.71
CA LEU A 47 2.96 -10.78 -47.63
C LEU A 47 3.23 -9.43 -46.96
N LEU A 48 3.84 -9.45 -45.78
CA LEU A 48 4.32 -8.25 -45.11
C LEU A 48 5.73 -7.91 -45.63
N VAL A 49 5.81 -6.86 -46.40
CA VAL A 49 7.05 -6.14 -46.69
C VAL A 49 7.38 -5.29 -45.48
N SER A 50 8.53 -5.52 -44.87
CA SER A 50 9.06 -4.79 -43.71
C SER A 50 9.54 -3.41 -44.13
N PRO A 51 9.18 -2.33 -43.43
CA PRO A 51 10.03 -1.16 -43.38
C PRO A 51 11.00 -1.29 -42.20
N SER A 52 12.27 -1.27 -42.50
CA SER A 52 13.38 -1.08 -41.58
C SER A 52 13.24 0.26 -40.86
N SER A 53 13.10 0.23 -39.55
CA SER A 53 13.29 1.39 -38.66
C SER A 53 14.15 1.00 -37.47
N PRO A 54 15.02 1.87 -36.97
CA PRO A 54 16.23 1.50 -36.23
C PRO A 54 15.93 1.14 -34.79
N ALA A 55 16.07 -0.12 -34.47
CA ALA A 55 16.15 -0.63 -33.09
C ALA A 55 17.57 -0.39 -32.53
N ALA A 56 17.99 0.83 -32.39
CA ALA A 56 19.38 1.15 -32.00
C ALA A 56 19.49 2.14 -30.83
N SER A 57 18.61 2.13 -29.85
CA SER A 57 18.82 2.97 -28.67
C SER A 57 18.50 2.34 -27.30
N LEU A 58 17.92 1.15 -27.23
CA LEU A 58 17.58 0.51 -25.94
C LEU A 58 18.68 -0.37 -25.35
N SER A 59 19.76 -0.62 -26.07
CA SER A 59 20.84 -1.51 -25.58
C SER A 59 21.88 -0.82 -24.66
N LYS A 60 21.80 0.49 -24.42
CA LYS A 60 22.76 1.22 -23.57
C LYS A 60 22.35 1.43 -22.12
N ALA A 61 21.13 1.14 -21.73
CA ALA A 61 20.68 1.24 -20.33
C ALA A 61 21.16 0.09 -19.40
N ARG A 62 21.91 -0.89 -19.96
CA ARG A 62 22.40 -2.06 -19.22
C ARG A 62 23.72 -1.89 -18.46
N ALA A 63 24.36 -0.77 -18.48
CA ALA A 63 25.72 -0.67 -17.98
C ALA A 63 25.89 0.42 -16.93
N HIS A 64 25.34 0.29 -15.74
CA HIS A 64 25.87 0.96 -14.53
C HIS A 64 25.17 0.47 -13.26
N ALA A 65 25.24 -0.84 -12.98
CA ALA A 65 25.19 -1.31 -11.60
C ALA A 65 26.61 -1.21 -11.05
N ALA A 66 26.84 -0.32 -10.11
CA ALA A 66 28.13 -0.19 -9.44
C ALA A 66 28.53 -1.51 -8.79
N LEU A 67 29.75 -1.96 -9.08
CA LEU A 67 30.41 -3.12 -8.51
C LEU A 67 30.41 -3.08 -6.97
N ALA A 68 29.45 -3.77 -6.35
CA ALA A 68 29.61 -4.23 -4.99
C ALA A 68 30.65 -5.37 -4.97
N LYS A 69 31.60 -5.31 -4.04
CA LYS A 69 32.59 -6.40 -3.82
C LYS A 69 31.84 -7.72 -3.65
N PRO A 70 32.31 -8.84 -4.22
CA PRO A 70 31.70 -10.12 -4.04
C PRO A 70 31.71 -10.49 -2.56
N ALA A 71 30.53 -10.53 -1.95
CA ALA A 71 30.32 -11.24 -0.69
C ALA A 71 30.65 -12.71 -0.92
N SER A 72 31.19 -13.37 0.10
CA SER A 72 31.51 -14.81 0.09
C SER A 72 30.35 -15.57 -0.54
N LEU A 73 30.64 -16.39 -1.55
CA LEU A 73 29.66 -17.24 -2.23
C LEU A 73 28.85 -18.02 -1.18
N ALA A 74 27.59 -17.64 -1.02
CA ALA A 74 26.63 -18.51 -0.33
C ALA A 74 26.54 -19.85 -1.12
N PRO A 75 26.35 -20.98 -0.43
CA PRO A 75 26.18 -22.25 -1.12
C PRO A 75 25.06 -22.11 -2.13
N ALA A 76 25.26 -22.58 -3.37
CA ALA A 76 24.27 -22.49 -4.44
C ALA A 76 22.95 -23.13 -3.98
N ALA A 77 21.84 -22.47 -4.28
CA ALA A 77 20.51 -22.99 -3.95
C ALA A 77 20.32 -24.40 -4.58
N PRO A 78 19.69 -25.34 -3.87
CA PRO A 78 19.45 -26.69 -4.39
C PRO A 78 18.58 -26.60 -5.65
N GLY A 79 19.03 -27.27 -6.72
CA GLY A 79 18.36 -27.19 -8.01
C GLY A 79 19.07 -27.99 -9.09
N PHE A 80 18.53 -27.96 -10.30
CA PHE A 80 19.06 -28.69 -11.45
C PHE A 80 18.99 -27.81 -12.71
N ASP A 81 19.83 -28.20 -13.71
CA ASP A 81 19.85 -27.53 -15.00
C ASP A 81 19.21 -28.42 -16.06
N ILE A 82 18.41 -27.82 -16.94
CA ILE A 82 17.80 -28.42 -18.12
C ILE A 82 18.52 -27.84 -19.35
N PRO A 83 19.21 -28.65 -20.15
CA PRO A 83 19.91 -28.18 -21.35
C PRO A 83 18.93 -27.70 -22.43
N LEU A 84 19.22 -26.54 -23.04
CA LEU A 84 18.48 -25.95 -24.16
C LEU A 84 19.41 -25.59 -25.32
N GLY A 85 20.10 -26.59 -25.89
CA GLY A 85 21.17 -26.40 -26.83
C GLY A 85 22.45 -25.94 -26.14
N ASP A 86 22.98 -24.77 -26.52
CA ASP A 86 24.13 -24.14 -25.86
C ASP A 86 23.72 -23.37 -24.58
N ASP A 87 22.44 -23.13 -24.39
CA ASP A 87 21.84 -22.47 -23.24
C ASP A 87 21.37 -23.48 -22.19
N ALA A 88 20.91 -22.98 -21.03
CA ALA A 88 20.33 -23.82 -20.00
C ALA A 88 19.16 -23.11 -19.29
N LEU A 89 18.26 -23.91 -18.73
CA LEU A 89 17.28 -23.46 -17.76
C LEU A 89 17.68 -23.98 -16.38
N ARG A 90 17.92 -23.06 -15.45
CA ARG A 90 18.13 -23.38 -14.02
C ARG A 90 16.80 -23.39 -13.29
N VAL A 91 16.51 -24.53 -12.64
CA VAL A 91 15.37 -24.67 -11.71
C VAL A 91 15.92 -24.83 -10.31
N GLU A 92 15.64 -23.89 -9.41
CA GLU A 92 16.22 -23.90 -8.06
C GLU A 92 15.23 -23.45 -6.98
N LEU A 93 15.37 -24.06 -5.80
CA LEU A 93 14.59 -23.69 -4.61
C LEU A 93 15.35 -22.60 -3.85
N THR A 94 14.89 -21.36 -3.92
CA THR A 94 15.56 -20.20 -3.28
C THR A 94 15.15 -19.98 -1.84
N ALA A 95 13.93 -20.38 -1.47
CA ALA A 95 13.44 -20.41 -0.09
C ALA A 95 12.33 -21.46 0.05
N PRO A 96 11.89 -21.83 1.27
CA PRO A 96 10.77 -22.74 1.45
C PRO A 96 9.53 -22.27 0.67
N GLY A 97 9.03 -23.10 -0.25
CA GLY A 97 7.88 -22.77 -1.11
C GLY A 97 8.16 -21.77 -2.25
N ILE A 98 9.41 -21.35 -2.47
CA ILE A 98 9.80 -20.40 -3.53
C ILE A 98 10.72 -21.07 -4.55
N LEU A 99 10.21 -21.34 -5.74
CA LEU A 99 10.96 -21.86 -6.87
C LEU A 99 11.35 -20.73 -7.83
N HIS A 100 12.61 -20.65 -8.21
CA HIS A 100 13.11 -19.78 -9.27
C HIS A 100 13.41 -20.61 -10.52
N VAL A 101 12.92 -20.16 -11.65
CA VAL A 101 13.17 -20.73 -12.96
C VAL A 101 13.84 -19.68 -13.82
N GLN A 102 15.14 -19.89 -14.10
CA GLN A 102 16.00 -18.89 -14.71
C GLN A 102 16.53 -19.38 -16.05
N TYR A 103 16.30 -18.58 -17.10
CA TYR A 103 16.95 -18.79 -18.39
C TYR A 103 18.38 -18.27 -18.34
N ARG A 104 19.33 -19.11 -18.75
CA ARG A 104 20.77 -18.80 -18.80
C ARG A 104 21.29 -18.96 -20.22
N ALA A 105 21.50 -17.83 -20.89
CA ALA A 105 22.15 -17.81 -22.19
C ALA A 105 23.67 -18.15 -22.06
N ALA A 106 24.21 -18.90 -22.99
CA ALA A 106 25.62 -19.25 -23.00
C ALA A 106 26.51 -18.01 -22.95
N GLY A 107 27.43 -17.97 -21.99
CA GLY A 107 28.39 -16.87 -21.82
C GLY A 107 27.81 -15.56 -21.27
N HIS A 108 26.54 -15.52 -20.85
CA HIS A 108 25.92 -14.34 -20.26
C HIS A 108 25.40 -14.64 -18.84
N ALA A 109 25.83 -13.85 -17.86
CA ALA A 109 25.24 -13.88 -16.55
C ALA A 109 23.91 -13.12 -16.56
N PRO A 110 22.79 -13.72 -16.08
CA PRO A 110 21.54 -13.00 -15.96
C PRO A 110 21.67 -11.85 -14.96
N ALA A 111 21.08 -10.70 -15.28
CA ALA A 111 21.01 -9.55 -14.40
C ALA A 111 19.56 -9.43 -13.90
N PRO A 112 19.31 -9.39 -12.58
CA PRO A 112 17.98 -9.17 -12.06
C PRO A 112 17.47 -7.79 -12.49
N THR A 113 16.16 -7.69 -12.71
CA THR A 113 15.51 -6.42 -12.98
C THR A 113 15.27 -5.64 -11.70
N ILE A 114 14.64 -4.46 -11.81
CA ILE A 114 14.24 -3.65 -10.65
C ILE A 114 13.16 -4.34 -9.78
N VAL A 115 12.47 -5.34 -10.31
CA VAL A 115 11.43 -6.09 -9.59
C VAL A 115 12.04 -6.92 -8.46
N ILE A 116 13.20 -7.51 -8.69
CA ILE A 116 13.85 -8.40 -7.72
C ILE A 116 14.77 -7.62 -6.80
N ASP A 117 14.65 -7.87 -5.49
CA ASP A 117 15.58 -7.33 -4.51
C ASP A 117 16.90 -8.12 -4.53
N PRO A 118 18.03 -7.50 -4.83
CA PRO A 118 19.33 -8.18 -4.77
C PRO A 118 19.63 -8.83 -3.41
N ALA A 119 19.10 -8.28 -2.31
CA ALA A 119 19.27 -8.84 -0.97
C ALA A 119 18.49 -10.14 -0.77
N ALA A 120 17.44 -10.40 -1.54
CA ALA A 120 16.65 -11.62 -1.45
C ALA A 120 17.44 -12.87 -1.85
N GLN A 121 18.45 -12.70 -2.71
CA GLN A 121 19.32 -13.80 -3.18
C GLN A 121 20.37 -14.23 -2.14
N ALA A 122 20.51 -13.53 -1.03
CA ALA A 122 21.47 -13.81 0.04
C ALA A 122 20.90 -14.70 1.17
N ALA A 123 19.66 -15.17 1.06
CA ALA A 123 19.05 -16.04 2.05
C ALA A 123 19.74 -17.42 2.10
N PRO A 124 19.83 -18.06 3.29
CA PRO A 124 20.35 -19.44 3.38
C PRO A 124 19.56 -20.40 2.50
N ALA A 125 20.26 -21.25 1.74
CA ALA A 125 19.61 -22.24 0.87
C ALA A 125 18.74 -23.21 1.72
N PRO A 126 17.45 -23.43 1.32
CA PRO A 126 16.58 -24.38 2.01
C PRO A 126 17.04 -25.83 1.78
N ALA A 127 16.62 -26.74 2.65
CA ALA A 127 16.87 -28.16 2.47
C ALA A 127 15.97 -28.70 1.33
N ALA A 128 16.59 -29.40 0.37
CA ALA A 128 15.88 -30.11 -0.69
C ALA A 128 16.71 -31.32 -1.13
N GLU A 129 16.01 -32.37 -1.60
CA GLU A 129 16.60 -33.55 -2.20
C GLU A 129 16.47 -33.45 -3.73
N ILE A 130 17.54 -33.79 -4.44
CA ILE A 130 17.53 -33.86 -5.89
C ILE A 130 17.85 -35.31 -6.30
N SER A 131 16.91 -35.95 -6.99
CA SER A 131 17.05 -37.29 -7.52
C SER A 131 16.94 -37.29 -9.05
N ARG A 132 17.48 -38.32 -9.67
CA ARG A 132 17.40 -38.57 -11.12
C ARG A 132 17.03 -40.02 -11.39
N ASP A 133 16.18 -40.22 -12.37
CA ASP A 133 15.81 -41.52 -12.90
C ASP A 133 15.67 -41.47 -14.43
N ASP A 134 15.20 -42.56 -15.03
CA ASP A 134 15.00 -42.63 -16.49
C ASP A 134 13.90 -41.71 -17.02
N ALA A 135 13.02 -41.22 -16.15
CA ALA A 135 11.92 -40.28 -16.49
C ALA A 135 12.38 -38.83 -16.44
N GLY A 136 13.39 -38.48 -15.59
CA GLY A 136 13.80 -37.11 -15.49
C GLY A 136 14.57 -36.73 -14.23
N VAL A 137 14.35 -35.49 -13.77
CA VAL A 137 14.99 -34.91 -12.59
C VAL A 137 13.91 -34.41 -11.64
N HIS A 138 14.06 -34.72 -10.35
CA HIS A 138 13.10 -34.40 -9.31
C HIS A 138 13.79 -33.57 -8.22
N LEU A 139 13.20 -32.45 -7.89
CA LEU A 139 13.52 -31.64 -6.70
C LEU A 139 12.38 -31.81 -5.70
N HIS A 140 12.70 -32.32 -4.53
CA HIS A 140 11.74 -32.54 -3.45
C HIS A 140 12.12 -31.73 -2.20
N SER A 141 11.17 -31.05 -1.61
CA SER A 141 11.31 -30.35 -0.34
C SER A 141 10.06 -30.53 0.54
N ALA A 142 10.08 -30.04 1.77
CA ALA A 142 8.92 -30.14 2.65
C ALA A 142 7.69 -29.34 2.16
N GLN A 143 7.85 -28.39 1.23
CA GLN A 143 6.79 -27.47 0.81
C GLN A 143 6.59 -27.39 -0.71
N LEU A 144 7.50 -27.96 -1.51
CA LEU A 144 7.48 -27.83 -2.96
C LEU A 144 8.15 -29.02 -3.62
N ASP A 145 7.49 -29.55 -4.67
CA ASP A 145 8.03 -30.48 -5.63
C ASP A 145 8.16 -29.82 -7.01
N ALA A 146 9.34 -30.00 -7.67
CA ALA A 146 9.51 -29.63 -9.06
C ALA A 146 10.12 -30.82 -9.83
N THR A 147 9.48 -31.25 -10.91
CA THR A 147 9.88 -32.39 -11.71
C THR A 147 10.05 -31.98 -13.16
N TRP A 148 11.23 -32.19 -13.69
CA TRP A 148 11.48 -32.17 -15.13
C TRP A 148 11.24 -33.56 -15.71
N ASP A 149 10.15 -33.74 -16.47
CA ASP A 149 9.85 -34.94 -17.24
C ASP A 149 10.51 -34.83 -18.62
N ALA A 150 11.64 -35.51 -18.78
CA ALA A 150 12.42 -35.47 -20.02
C ALA A 150 11.75 -36.20 -21.20
N GLN A 151 10.86 -37.15 -20.93
CA GLN A 151 10.14 -37.89 -21.96
C GLN A 151 9.08 -37.04 -22.62
N HIS A 152 8.42 -36.16 -21.86
CA HIS A 152 7.34 -35.29 -22.34
C HIS A 152 7.80 -33.85 -22.56
N GLY A 153 9.03 -33.51 -22.18
CA GLY A 153 9.53 -32.12 -22.27
C GLY A 153 8.74 -31.13 -21.39
N GLU A 154 8.41 -31.54 -20.17
CA GLU A 154 7.48 -30.87 -19.27
C GLU A 154 8.10 -30.60 -17.90
N LEU A 155 8.05 -29.37 -17.44
CA LEU A 155 8.32 -29.02 -16.05
C LEU A 155 7.00 -28.96 -15.26
N ARG A 156 6.91 -29.77 -14.19
CA ARG A 156 5.77 -29.86 -13.27
C ARG A 156 6.13 -29.28 -11.95
N ILE A 157 5.25 -28.45 -11.38
CA ILE A 157 5.47 -27.74 -10.11
C ILE A 157 4.22 -27.90 -9.25
N GLY A 158 4.39 -28.27 -7.98
CA GLY A 158 3.26 -28.47 -7.07
C GLY A 158 3.66 -28.70 -5.61
N LEU A 159 2.66 -29.09 -4.81
CA LEU A 159 2.87 -29.47 -3.42
C LEU A 159 3.35 -30.92 -3.31
N PRO A 160 4.15 -31.27 -2.29
CA PRO A 160 4.71 -32.60 -2.12
C PRO A 160 3.63 -33.69 -2.11
N GLY A 161 3.82 -34.69 -2.98
CA GLY A 161 2.92 -35.84 -3.09
C GLY A 161 1.53 -35.56 -3.65
N GLN A 162 1.30 -34.36 -4.19
CA GLN A 162 0.03 -33.95 -4.82
C GLN A 162 0.17 -33.81 -6.34
N PRO A 163 -0.94 -33.84 -7.10
CA PRO A 163 -0.92 -33.47 -8.52
C PRO A 163 -0.30 -32.10 -8.75
N PRO A 164 0.41 -31.87 -9.87
CA PRO A 164 1.05 -30.60 -10.13
C PRO A 164 0.01 -29.46 -10.26
N LEU A 165 0.27 -28.34 -9.61
CA LEU A 165 -0.52 -27.12 -9.73
C LEU A 165 -0.24 -26.40 -11.05
N LEU A 166 1.02 -26.41 -11.48
CA LEU A 166 1.48 -25.77 -12.71
C LEU A 166 2.29 -26.75 -13.57
N ARG A 167 2.12 -26.62 -14.88
CA ARG A 167 2.85 -27.39 -15.90
C ARG A 167 3.38 -26.44 -16.97
N GLN A 168 4.62 -26.59 -17.37
CA GLN A 168 5.25 -25.78 -18.42
C GLN A 168 5.81 -26.67 -19.53
N PHE A 169 5.48 -26.35 -20.77
CA PHE A 169 6.05 -26.91 -21.98
C PHE A 169 6.83 -25.84 -22.76
N ALA A 170 7.52 -26.26 -23.82
CA ALA A 170 8.22 -25.34 -24.73
C ALA A 170 9.20 -24.40 -24.01
N LEU A 171 10.03 -24.97 -23.11
CA LEU A 171 10.96 -24.19 -22.26
C LEU A 171 11.87 -23.25 -23.06
N GLY A 172 12.24 -23.61 -24.31
CA GLY A 172 13.03 -22.75 -25.20
C GLY A 172 12.36 -21.41 -25.56
N SER A 173 11.05 -21.25 -25.32
CA SER A 173 10.35 -20.00 -25.54
C SER A 173 10.76 -18.87 -24.57
N LEU A 174 11.34 -19.24 -23.41
CA LEU A 174 11.89 -18.31 -22.42
C LEU A 174 13.04 -17.46 -22.99
N ALA A 175 13.85 -18.02 -23.90
CA ALA A 175 14.88 -17.30 -24.64
C ALA A 175 14.33 -16.08 -25.41
N HIS A 176 13.07 -16.14 -25.78
CA HIS A 176 12.35 -15.10 -26.55
C HIS A 176 11.36 -14.29 -25.68
N GLY A 177 11.55 -14.29 -24.37
CA GLY A 177 10.69 -13.54 -23.44
C GLY A 177 9.25 -14.06 -23.37
N ARG A 178 9.02 -15.35 -23.62
CA ARG A 178 7.67 -15.96 -23.59
C ARG A 178 7.58 -17.07 -22.58
N LEU A 179 6.57 -17.00 -21.73
CA LEU A 179 6.21 -18.02 -20.74
C LEU A 179 4.78 -18.47 -21.00
N SER A 180 4.54 -19.79 -20.91
CA SER A 180 3.21 -20.36 -20.90
C SER A 180 3.13 -21.42 -19.81
N LEU A 181 2.27 -21.22 -18.83
CA LEU A 181 1.98 -22.16 -17.76
C LEU A 181 0.55 -22.68 -17.90
N ILE A 182 0.38 -23.97 -17.70
CA ILE A 182 -0.93 -24.63 -17.67
C ILE A 182 -1.32 -24.85 -16.23
N HIS A 183 -2.56 -24.51 -15.89
CA HIS A 183 -3.20 -24.69 -14.59
C HIS A 183 -4.56 -25.40 -14.71
N ALA A 184 -5.20 -25.72 -13.59
CA ALA A 184 -6.51 -26.36 -13.61
C ALA A 184 -7.61 -25.39 -14.10
N LYS A 185 -8.61 -25.96 -14.74
CA LYS A 185 -9.72 -25.16 -15.29
C LYS A 185 -10.55 -24.49 -14.19
N GLY A 186 -10.88 -23.21 -14.40
CA GLY A 186 -11.79 -22.45 -13.55
C GLY A 186 -11.17 -21.93 -12.25
N GLU A 187 -9.85 -21.97 -12.11
CA GLU A 187 -9.15 -21.32 -11.01
C GLU A 187 -9.32 -19.79 -11.09
N PRO A 188 -9.62 -19.12 -9.94
CA PRO A 188 -9.71 -17.67 -9.94
C PRO A 188 -8.31 -17.06 -10.02
N MET A 189 -8.11 -16.12 -10.94
CA MET A 189 -6.84 -15.41 -11.12
C MET A 189 -6.94 -13.97 -10.67
N TYR A 190 -5.90 -13.51 -9.96
CA TYR A 190 -5.77 -12.15 -9.43
C TYR A 190 -4.39 -11.58 -9.77
N GLY A 191 -4.19 -10.27 -9.53
CA GLY A 191 -2.89 -9.62 -9.73
C GLY A 191 -2.85 -8.74 -10.97
N ILE A 192 -1.71 -8.62 -11.62
CA ILE A 192 -1.30 -7.87 -12.82
C ILE A 192 -1.35 -6.35 -12.60
N GLY A 193 -2.42 -5.79 -12.07
CA GLY A 193 -2.53 -4.36 -11.82
C GLY A 193 -3.92 -3.92 -11.40
N GLY A 194 -3.92 -2.69 -10.91
CA GLY A 194 -5.12 -1.95 -10.54
C GLY A 194 -5.69 -1.14 -11.70
N PHE A 195 -6.63 -0.27 -11.37
CA PHE A 195 -7.23 0.71 -12.28
C PHE A 195 -6.62 2.08 -12.01
N ASP A 196 -6.40 2.87 -13.05
CA ASP A 196 -6.08 4.28 -12.91
C ASP A 196 -7.34 5.12 -12.60
N ALA A 197 -7.15 6.45 -12.38
CA ALA A 197 -8.24 7.35 -12.02
C ALA A 197 -9.32 7.50 -13.11
N TRP A 198 -8.98 7.16 -14.33
CA TRP A 198 -9.83 7.34 -15.49
C TRP A 198 -10.57 6.07 -15.92
N GLU A 199 -10.10 4.90 -15.48
CA GLU A 199 -10.76 3.63 -15.78
C GLU A 199 -12.02 3.42 -14.92
N PRO A 200 -13.14 2.98 -15.53
CA PRO A 200 -14.31 2.53 -14.77
C PRO A 200 -13.95 1.32 -13.89
N ALA A 201 -14.37 1.32 -12.66
CA ALA A 201 -14.25 0.17 -11.75
C ALA A 201 -15.33 -0.88 -12.08
N THR A 202 -15.13 -1.71 -13.10
CA THR A 202 -16.18 -2.58 -13.63
C THR A 202 -15.95 -4.08 -13.45
N ALA A 203 -14.71 -4.52 -13.26
CA ALA A 203 -14.36 -5.94 -13.38
C ALA A 203 -14.24 -6.69 -12.04
N GLY A 204 -14.35 -6.02 -10.89
CA GLY A 204 -14.08 -6.64 -9.59
C GLY A 204 -12.59 -6.94 -9.38
N LEU A 205 -12.28 -7.94 -8.58
CA LEU A 205 -10.90 -8.33 -8.25
C LEU A 205 -10.34 -9.39 -9.19
N LEU A 206 -11.21 -10.20 -9.81
CA LEU A 206 -10.81 -11.22 -10.77
C LEU A 206 -10.17 -10.61 -12.01
N ARG A 207 -9.18 -11.31 -12.54
CA ARG A 207 -8.50 -10.96 -13.78
C ARG A 207 -8.65 -12.08 -14.79
N ASP A 208 -9.04 -11.72 -15.98
CA ASP A 208 -9.13 -12.59 -17.16
C ASP A 208 -8.70 -11.82 -18.40
N GLY A 209 -8.45 -12.55 -19.51
CA GLY A 209 -8.01 -11.99 -20.76
C GLY A 209 -6.61 -11.36 -20.69
N TYR A 210 -6.40 -10.35 -21.53
CA TYR A 210 -5.10 -9.77 -21.79
C TYR A 210 -4.93 -8.42 -21.10
N ARG A 211 -3.76 -8.23 -20.45
CA ARG A 211 -3.40 -6.95 -19.83
C ARG A 211 -1.93 -6.60 -20.06
N ALA A 212 -1.68 -5.32 -20.32
CA ALA A 212 -0.33 -4.76 -20.26
C ALA A 212 0.16 -4.71 -18.81
N ILE A 213 1.46 -4.95 -18.61
CA ILE A 213 2.12 -4.86 -17.30
C ILE A 213 2.86 -3.54 -17.26
N THR A 214 2.23 -2.50 -16.75
CA THR A 214 2.79 -1.13 -16.67
C THR A 214 2.50 -0.52 -15.31
N ALA A 215 3.22 0.55 -14.95
CA ALA A 215 2.84 1.39 -13.84
C ALA A 215 1.55 2.17 -14.14
N GLY A 216 1.27 2.44 -15.41
CA GLY A 216 0.09 3.16 -15.87
C GLY A 216 0.06 4.62 -15.47
N GLU A 217 -1.10 5.24 -15.68
CA GLU A 217 -1.38 6.62 -15.30
C GLU A 217 -1.89 6.69 -13.85
N GLN A 218 -2.46 7.80 -13.48
CA GLN A 218 -2.90 8.19 -12.14
C GLN A 218 -3.63 7.08 -11.37
N GLY A 219 -3.06 6.70 -10.24
CA GLY A 219 -3.63 5.70 -9.32
C GLY A 219 -3.42 4.25 -9.75
N HIS A 220 -2.78 4.00 -10.88
CA HIS A 220 -2.49 2.65 -11.35
C HIS A 220 -1.39 1.99 -10.51
N ALA A 221 -1.57 0.70 -10.21
CA ALA A 221 -0.55 -0.13 -9.58
C ALA A 221 -0.33 -1.37 -10.46
N GLY A 222 0.87 -1.54 -10.99
CA GLY A 222 1.24 -2.64 -11.88
C GLY A 222 2.26 -3.60 -11.27
N ALA A 223 2.16 -4.88 -11.62
CA ALA A 223 3.16 -5.88 -11.30
C ALA A 223 3.12 -7.03 -12.32
N PRO A 224 4.27 -7.60 -12.68
CA PRO A 224 4.33 -8.83 -13.48
C PRO A 224 4.03 -10.06 -12.60
N PHE A 225 2.95 -9.99 -11.82
CA PHE A 225 2.58 -10.93 -10.78
C PHE A 225 1.13 -11.36 -10.90
N VAL A 226 0.92 -12.68 -10.87
CA VAL A 226 -0.39 -13.35 -10.89
C VAL A 226 -0.46 -14.29 -9.69
N TRP A 227 -1.63 -14.38 -9.06
CA TRP A 227 -1.84 -15.32 -7.97
C TRP A 227 -3.28 -15.87 -7.97
N THR A 228 -3.48 -16.95 -7.23
CA THR A 228 -4.77 -17.63 -7.12
C THR A 228 -5.00 -18.17 -5.70
N THR A 229 -6.26 -18.30 -5.32
CA THR A 229 -6.64 -19.01 -4.08
C THR A 229 -6.51 -20.53 -4.18
N ALA A 230 -6.13 -21.07 -5.35
CA ALA A 230 -5.79 -22.46 -5.52
C ALA A 230 -4.42 -22.86 -4.92
N GLY A 231 -3.66 -21.91 -4.37
CA GLY A 231 -2.46 -22.17 -3.59
C GLY A 231 -1.15 -21.86 -4.28
N TYR A 232 -1.12 -20.92 -5.22
CA TYR A 232 0.14 -20.46 -5.84
C TYR A 232 0.10 -19.02 -6.32
N GLY A 233 1.30 -18.45 -6.53
CA GLY A 233 1.54 -17.22 -7.27
C GLY A 233 2.68 -17.39 -8.27
N VAL A 234 2.69 -16.57 -9.32
CA VAL A 234 3.73 -16.51 -10.36
C VAL A 234 4.20 -15.08 -10.49
N LEU A 235 5.48 -14.84 -10.30
CA LEU A 235 6.13 -13.56 -10.54
C LEU A 235 7.10 -13.68 -11.71
N VAL A 236 6.95 -12.86 -12.74
CA VAL A 236 7.88 -12.76 -13.86
C VAL A 236 8.89 -11.65 -13.56
N ASP A 237 10.19 -11.94 -13.68
CA ASP A 237 11.22 -10.91 -13.50
C ASP A 237 11.35 -10.08 -14.78
N GLY A 238 10.75 -8.91 -14.80
CA GLY A 238 10.78 -8.02 -15.95
C GLY A 238 10.05 -6.69 -15.75
N VAL A 239 10.37 -5.75 -16.61
CA VAL A 239 9.75 -4.42 -16.65
C VAL A 239 9.07 -4.24 -18.01
N GLY A 240 7.77 -4.00 -17.97
CA GLY A 240 6.97 -3.92 -19.18
C GLY A 240 6.74 -5.26 -19.85
N GLY A 241 5.60 -5.43 -20.47
CA GLY A 241 5.21 -6.67 -21.12
C GLY A 241 3.70 -6.86 -21.08
N GLN A 242 3.30 -8.11 -21.25
CA GLN A 242 1.88 -8.47 -21.31
C GLN A 242 1.66 -9.83 -20.67
N ILE A 243 0.57 -9.94 -19.88
CA ILE A 243 0.07 -11.21 -19.38
C ILE A 243 -1.34 -11.44 -19.91
N ALA A 244 -1.61 -12.64 -20.40
CA ALA A 244 -2.93 -13.12 -20.75
C ALA A 244 -3.32 -14.26 -19.81
N LEU A 245 -4.48 -14.13 -19.17
CA LEU A 245 -5.05 -15.11 -18.28
C LEU A 245 -6.23 -15.78 -18.98
N GLY A 246 -6.08 -17.07 -19.26
CA GLY A 246 -7.11 -17.91 -19.82
C GLY A 246 -7.66 -18.90 -18.81
N ASP A 247 -8.68 -19.65 -19.19
CA ASP A 247 -9.36 -20.63 -18.32
C ASP A 247 -8.43 -21.78 -17.81
N THR A 248 -7.32 -22.02 -18.51
CA THR A 248 -6.34 -23.08 -18.18
C THR A 248 -4.89 -22.64 -18.38
N ARG A 249 -4.62 -21.38 -18.69
CA ARG A 249 -3.28 -20.92 -19.07
C ARG A 249 -2.97 -19.53 -18.53
N ILE A 250 -1.72 -19.36 -18.11
CA ILE A 250 -1.06 -18.08 -17.87
C ILE A 250 -0.01 -17.92 -18.97
N ASP A 251 -0.21 -16.96 -19.87
CA ASP A 251 0.74 -16.63 -20.93
C ASP A 251 1.35 -15.26 -20.66
N ALA A 252 2.68 -15.20 -20.51
CA ALA A 252 3.40 -13.93 -20.35
C ALA A 252 4.34 -13.68 -21.53
N ARG A 253 4.46 -12.41 -21.92
CA ARG A 253 5.43 -11.95 -22.92
C ARG A 253 6.11 -10.70 -22.41
N MET A 254 7.42 -10.81 -22.17
CA MET A 254 8.28 -9.68 -21.83
C MET A 254 8.96 -9.13 -23.09
N PHE A 255 9.32 -7.84 -23.08
CA PHE A 255 9.89 -7.20 -24.26
C PHE A 255 11.42 -7.25 -24.30
N ASP A 256 12.07 -7.50 -23.18
CA ASP A 256 13.53 -7.40 -23.01
C ASP A 256 14.32 -8.67 -23.36
N GLY A 257 13.70 -9.69 -23.94
CA GLY A 257 14.34 -11.01 -24.22
C GLY A 257 14.45 -11.83 -22.94
N GLY A 258 15.12 -12.98 -22.95
CA GLY A 258 15.28 -13.97 -21.88
C GLY A 258 14.42 -13.78 -20.64
N LEU A 259 13.69 -14.79 -20.19
CA LEU A 259 12.69 -14.62 -19.15
C LEU A 259 13.02 -15.49 -17.95
N ASP A 260 13.08 -14.84 -16.80
CA ASP A 260 13.14 -15.46 -15.47
C ASP A 260 11.78 -15.32 -14.78
N TYR A 261 11.38 -16.33 -14.00
CA TYR A 261 10.17 -16.26 -13.20
C TYR A 261 10.28 -17.05 -11.89
N TYR A 262 9.44 -16.67 -10.94
CA TYR A 262 9.31 -17.32 -9.64
C TYR A 262 7.93 -17.95 -9.50
N VAL A 263 7.86 -19.10 -8.83
CA VAL A 263 6.60 -19.72 -8.40
C VAL A 263 6.60 -19.76 -6.88
N PHE A 264 5.53 -19.25 -6.29
CA PHE A 264 5.28 -19.23 -4.85
C PHE A 264 4.17 -20.24 -4.54
N LEU A 265 4.39 -21.14 -3.59
CA LEU A 265 3.37 -22.11 -3.18
C LEU A 265 2.87 -21.83 -1.77
N GLY A 266 1.56 -21.93 -1.59
CA GLY A 266 0.86 -21.75 -0.33
C GLY A 266 -0.43 -20.94 -0.45
N ASP A 267 -1.03 -20.64 0.70
CA ASP A 267 -2.20 -19.77 0.80
C ASP A 267 -1.85 -18.30 0.43
N PRO A 268 -2.82 -17.39 0.33
CA PRO A 268 -2.54 -15.99 -0.01
C PRO A 268 -1.51 -15.31 0.91
N HIS A 269 -1.49 -15.64 2.21
CA HIS A 269 -0.51 -15.08 3.15
C HIS A 269 0.92 -15.56 2.82
N ALA A 270 1.10 -16.84 2.51
CA ALA A 270 2.39 -17.39 2.11
C ALA A 270 2.85 -16.82 0.76
N VAL A 271 1.95 -16.69 -0.22
CA VAL A 271 2.22 -16.14 -1.55
C VAL A 271 2.67 -14.68 -1.47
N PHE A 272 2.00 -13.85 -0.69
CA PHE A 272 2.39 -12.43 -0.52
C PHE A 272 3.64 -12.27 0.35
N GLY A 273 3.86 -13.18 1.31
CA GLY A 273 5.12 -13.26 2.06
C GLY A 273 6.30 -13.55 1.16
N ALA A 274 6.15 -14.51 0.24
CA ALA A 274 7.14 -14.84 -0.78
C ALA A 274 7.36 -13.70 -1.78
N LEU A 275 6.28 -13.04 -2.24
CA LEU A 275 6.36 -11.85 -3.09
C LEU A 275 7.22 -10.77 -2.43
N ALA A 276 6.95 -10.43 -1.17
CA ALA A 276 7.70 -9.43 -0.43
C ALA A 276 9.17 -9.86 -0.17
N GLN A 277 9.41 -11.15 0.03
CA GLN A 277 10.76 -11.68 0.20
C GLN A 277 11.58 -11.53 -1.09
N VAL A 278 10.99 -11.81 -2.25
CA VAL A 278 11.68 -11.79 -3.54
C VAL A 278 11.77 -10.37 -4.11
N SER A 279 10.69 -9.58 -4.04
CA SER A 279 10.68 -8.21 -4.59
C SER A 279 11.15 -7.13 -3.62
N GLY A 280 11.46 -7.51 -2.39
CA GLY A 280 11.94 -6.62 -1.35
C GLY A 280 10.83 -6.07 -0.43
N ARG A 281 11.21 -5.91 0.84
CA ARG A 281 10.32 -5.44 1.89
C ARG A 281 10.35 -3.94 2.01
N SER A 282 9.20 -3.33 2.22
CA SER A 282 9.10 -1.91 2.46
C SER A 282 9.65 -1.54 3.85
N PRO A 283 10.39 -0.42 4.00
CA PRO A 283 10.74 0.11 5.32
C PRO A 283 9.49 0.56 6.09
N LEU A 284 9.63 0.77 7.41
CA LEU A 284 8.56 1.38 8.21
C LEU A 284 8.44 2.86 7.86
N PHE A 285 7.21 3.33 7.73
CA PHE A 285 6.92 4.75 7.65
C PHE A 285 7.04 5.42 9.03
N PRO A 286 7.22 6.74 9.10
CA PRO A 286 7.12 7.45 10.37
C PRO A 286 5.71 7.29 10.96
N LYS A 287 5.60 7.18 12.27
CA LYS A 287 4.33 6.89 12.96
C LYS A 287 3.26 7.96 12.69
N TRP A 288 3.65 9.22 12.54
CA TRP A 288 2.73 10.31 12.22
C TRP A 288 2.02 10.11 10.86
N ALA A 289 2.64 9.43 9.91
CA ALA A 289 2.03 9.13 8.61
C ALA A 289 0.84 8.16 8.69
N MET A 290 0.63 7.50 9.83
CA MET A 290 -0.53 6.65 10.10
C MET A 290 -1.77 7.45 10.50
N GLY A 291 -1.61 8.71 10.90
CA GLY A 291 -2.67 9.62 11.31
C GLY A 291 -3.38 10.28 10.14
N PHE A 292 -4.02 11.40 10.40
CA PHE A 292 -4.81 12.15 9.41
C PHE A 292 -3.97 13.25 8.74
N THR A 293 -4.12 13.39 7.43
CA THR A 293 -3.48 14.38 6.58
C THR A 293 -4.51 15.29 5.92
N ASN A 294 -4.40 16.62 6.11
CA ASN A 294 -5.07 17.61 5.27
C ASN A 294 -4.14 18.05 4.14
N SER A 295 -4.64 18.07 2.92
CA SER A 295 -3.93 18.62 1.75
C SER A 295 -4.75 19.73 1.14
N GLN A 296 -4.09 20.79 0.66
CA GLN A 296 -4.79 21.92 0.03
C GLN A 296 -3.94 22.57 -1.06
N TRP A 297 -4.62 22.97 -2.14
CA TRP A 297 -4.12 23.79 -3.23
C TRP A 297 -4.76 25.19 -3.17
N GLY A 298 -3.99 26.26 -3.46
CA GLY A 298 -4.43 27.63 -3.38
C GLY A 298 -4.32 28.20 -1.96
N ILE A 299 -3.22 27.94 -1.26
CA ILE A 299 -3.02 28.30 0.16
C ILE A 299 -1.77 29.16 0.33
N ASP A 300 -1.77 29.98 1.39
CA ASP A 300 -0.60 30.68 1.90
C ASP A 300 -0.29 30.29 3.37
N GLU A 301 0.78 30.81 3.91
CA GLU A 301 1.22 30.52 5.28
C GLU A 301 0.19 30.92 6.33
N LYS A 302 -0.45 32.07 6.15
CA LYS A 302 -1.46 32.53 7.10
C LYS A 302 -2.65 31.57 7.14
N GLU A 303 -3.18 31.20 5.98
CA GLU A 303 -4.30 30.26 5.89
C GLU A 303 -3.93 28.89 6.44
N LEU A 304 -2.69 28.39 6.15
CA LEU A 304 -2.18 27.14 6.73
C LEU A 304 -2.23 27.17 8.25
N LEU A 305 -1.72 28.25 8.88
CA LEU A 305 -1.71 28.38 10.33
C LEU A 305 -3.13 28.53 10.91
N ASP A 306 -4.02 29.25 10.22
CA ASP A 306 -5.44 29.38 10.60
C ASP A 306 -6.17 28.01 10.55
N ILE A 307 -5.90 27.20 9.52
CA ILE A 307 -6.46 25.84 9.41
C ILE A 307 -5.94 24.93 10.52
N VAL A 308 -4.62 24.92 10.78
CA VAL A 308 -4.03 24.13 11.87
C VAL A 308 -4.62 24.53 13.21
N HIS A 309 -4.77 25.85 13.48
CA HIS A 309 -5.46 26.34 14.65
C HIS A 309 -6.92 25.86 14.70
N GLY A 310 -7.61 25.85 13.56
CA GLY A 310 -8.98 25.34 13.42
C GLY A 310 -9.12 23.87 13.86
N TYR A 311 -8.18 23.00 13.47
CA TYR A 311 -8.12 21.60 13.93
C TYR A 311 -7.88 21.51 15.45
N ARG A 312 -6.87 22.25 15.96
CA ARG A 312 -6.51 22.22 17.39
C ARG A 312 -7.61 22.75 18.30
N SER A 313 -8.25 23.87 17.92
CA SER A 313 -9.33 24.47 18.74
C SER A 313 -10.60 23.61 18.81
N ARG A 314 -10.77 22.65 17.87
CA ARG A 314 -11.88 21.69 17.83
C ARG A 314 -11.48 20.30 18.34
N HIS A 315 -10.23 20.13 18.75
CA HIS A 315 -9.67 18.82 19.10
C HIS A 315 -9.93 17.77 18.01
N ILE A 316 -9.73 18.16 16.74
CA ILE A 316 -9.74 17.23 15.60
C ILE A 316 -8.29 16.85 15.30
N PRO A 317 -7.94 15.56 15.37
CA PRO A 317 -6.57 15.14 15.11
C PRO A 317 -6.08 15.54 13.72
N LEU A 318 -4.82 16.01 13.66
CA LEU A 318 -4.11 16.34 12.43
C LEU A 318 -2.62 16.09 12.64
N ASP A 319 -2.01 15.24 11.83
CA ASP A 319 -0.62 14.84 11.95
C ASP A 319 0.27 15.44 10.85
N ASN A 320 -0.30 15.66 9.67
CA ASN A 320 0.44 16.15 8.51
C ASN A 320 -0.41 17.13 7.71
N PHE A 321 0.25 18.13 7.14
CA PHE A 321 -0.34 19.01 6.13
C PHE A 321 0.43 18.89 4.82
N THR A 322 -0.27 18.60 3.73
CA THR A 322 0.33 18.49 2.41
C THR A 322 0.09 19.78 1.62
N LEU A 323 1.17 20.39 1.15
CA LEU A 323 1.17 21.62 0.36
C LEU A 323 1.29 21.25 -1.13
N ASP A 324 0.37 21.78 -1.93
CA ASP A 324 0.41 21.72 -3.39
C ASP A 324 1.37 22.77 -3.95
N PHE A 325 1.25 23.20 -5.18
CA PHE A 325 2.18 24.10 -5.89
C PHE A 325 2.60 25.35 -5.13
N ASP A 326 1.75 25.83 -4.24
CA ASP A 326 1.87 27.15 -3.61
C ASP A 326 3.15 27.34 -2.77
N TRP A 327 3.69 26.24 -2.18
CA TRP A 327 4.85 26.33 -1.31
C TRP A 327 6.16 26.61 -2.09
N LYS A 328 6.20 26.25 -3.38
CA LYS A 328 7.38 26.36 -4.24
C LYS A 328 7.41 27.72 -4.95
N ALA A 329 8.61 28.24 -5.21
CA ALA A 329 8.84 29.36 -6.11
C ALA A 329 8.58 28.94 -7.57
N TRP A 330 7.34 28.60 -7.90
CA TRP A 330 6.91 27.96 -9.14
C TRP A 330 6.97 28.92 -10.33
N GLY A 331 8.13 29.03 -10.95
CA GLY A 331 8.29 29.70 -12.25
C GLY A 331 7.95 31.18 -12.34
N GLN A 332 7.17 31.75 -11.44
CA GLN A 332 6.77 33.16 -11.52
C GLN A 332 7.91 34.13 -11.21
N GLU A 333 8.83 33.74 -10.36
CA GLU A 333 9.85 34.64 -9.82
C GLU A 333 11.28 34.25 -10.24
N ASN A 334 11.47 33.26 -11.11
CA ASN A 334 12.77 32.76 -11.57
C ASN A 334 13.73 32.34 -10.44
N ARG A 335 13.19 31.89 -9.28
CA ARG A 335 14.02 31.57 -8.11
C ARG A 335 14.44 30.11 -7.99
N GLY A 336 14.06 29.24 -8.96
CA GLY A 336 14.20 27.81 -8.84
C GLY A 336 13.02 27.17 -8.11
N GLU A 337 12.67 25.94 -8.48
CA GLU A 337 11.40 25.33 -8.09
C GLU A 337 11.44 24.64 -6.74
N PHE A 338 12.62 24.43 -6.18
CA PHE A 338 12.81 23.68 -4.94
C PHE A 338 13.04 24.59 -3.73
N ARG A 339 12.71 25.86 -3.88
CA ARG A 339 12.81 26.89 -2.85
C ARG A 339 11.43 27.33 -2.42
N TRP A 340 11.31 27.80 -1.19
CA TRP A 340 10.06 28.33 -0.70
C TRP A 340 9.61 29.56 -1.50
N ASN A 341 8.32 29.66 -1.69
CA ASN A 341 7.68 30.87 -2.22
C ASN A 341 7.61 31.91 -1.09
N GLU A 342 8.54 32.83 -1.03
CA GLU A 342 8.68 33.82 0.03
C GLU A 342 7.46 34.75 0.15
N HIS A 343 6.68 34.90 -0.92
CA HIS A 343 5.48 35.76 -0.86
C HIS A 343 4.32 35.02 -0.20
N LYS A 344 4.18 33.72 -0.43
CA LYS A 344 3.13 32.93 0.16
C LYS A 344 3.53 32.35 1.52
N PHE A 345 4.79 31.97 1.67
CA PHE A 345 5.36 31.34 2.87
C PHE A 345 6.61 32.10 3.35
N PRO A 346 6.45 33.33 3.90
CA PRO A 346 7.58 34.19 4.28
C PRO A 346 8.48 33.58 5.36
N ASP A 347 7.95 32.72 6.22
CA ASP A 347 8.68 32.05 7.29
C ASP A 347 9.17 30.65 6.91
N GLY A 348 8.90 30.19 5.67
CA GLY A 348 9.26 28.85 5.17
C GLY A 348 10.76 28.65 5.06
N ASP A 349 11.45 29.51 4.28
CA ASP A 349 12.87 29.37 3.97
C ASP A 349 13.78 29.50 5.21
N SER A 350 13.36 30.29 6.19
CA SER A 350 14.07 30.46 7.48
C SER A 350 13.90 29.27 8.43
N GLY A 351 12.95 28.37 8.19
CA GLY A 351 12.57 27.30 9.10
C GLY A 351 11.72 27.72 10.30
N LYS A 352 11.29 29.00 10.36
CA LYS A 352 10.41 29.47 11.42
C LYS A 352 9.03 28.84 11.32
N LEU A 353 8.46 28.70 10.12
CA LEU A 353 7.21 27.99 9.88
C LEU A 353 7.29 26.56 10.42
N LYS A 354 8.38 25.83 10.12
CA LYS A 354 8.62 24.49 10.68
C LYS A 354 8.54 24.48 12.20
N THR A 355 9.20 25.43 12.86
CA THR A 355 9.21 25.54 14.33
C THR A 355 7.81 25.74 14.90
N LEU A 356 6.97 26.57 14.25
CA LEU A 356 5.59 26.83 14.65
C LEU A 356 4.72 25.56 14.50
N LEU A 357 4.91 24.80 13.42
CA LEU A 357 4.13 23.58 13.14
C LEU A 357 4.61 22.40 14.00
N ASP A 358 5.92 22.24 14.21
CA ASP A 358 6.47 21.22 15.12
C ASP A 358 5.93 21.37 16.56
N ALA A 359 5.78 22.61 17.03
CA ALA A 359 5.18 22.90 18.34
C ALA A 359 3.70 22.48 18.44
N GLN A 360 3.04 22.30 17.31
CA GLN A 360 1.66 21.82 17.21
C GLN A 360 1.57 20.35 16.71
N GLY A 361 2.70 19.67 16.55
CA GLY A 361 2.77 18.28 16.09
C GLY A 361 2.32 18.08 14.65
N VAL A 362 2.48 19.09 13.78
CA VAL A 362 2.12 19.03 12.37
C VAL A 362 3.37 18.93 11.51
N HIS A 363 3.44 17.92 10.68
CA HIS A 363 4.50 17.71 9.70
C HIS A 363 4.08 18.27 8.32
N LEU A 364 5.04 18.66 7.48
CA LEU A 364 4.76 19.12 6.11
C LEU A 364 5.19 18.12 5.07
N THR A 365 4.31 17.84 4.12
CA THR A 365 4.59 17.16 2.86
C THR A 365 4.47 18.17 1.73
N GLY A 366 5.44 18.20 0.81
CA GLY A 366 5.41 19.10 -0.35
C GLY A 366 5.27 18.33 -1.66
N ILE A 367 4.50 18.90 -2.60
CA ILE A 367 4.40 18.37 -3.95
C ILE A 367 5.75 18.51 -4.69
N MET A 368 6.12 17.46 -5.42
CA MET A 368 7.28 17.40 -6.29
C MET A 368 6.84 17.05 -7.71
N LYS A 369 7.55 17.59 -8.68
CA LYS A 369 7.33 17.29 -10.11
C LYS A 369 8.63 16.81 -10.74
N PRO A 370 8.57 15.93 -11.75
CA PRO A 370 9.77 15.47 -12.46
C PRO A 370 10.32 16.51 -13.42
N ARG A 371 9.52 17.52 -13.76
CA ARG A 371 9.89 18.60 -14.69
C ARG A 371 10.29 19.87 -13.95
N ILE A 372 11.21 20.59 -14.54
CA ILE A 372 11.65 21.90 -14.04
C ILE A 372 11.73 22.91 -15.18
N HIS A 373 11.68 24.21 -14.83
CA HIS A 373 11.81 25.28 -15.80
C HIS A 373 13.25 25.37 -16.33
N VAL A 374 13.39 25.41 -17.65
CA VAL A 374 14.72 25.42 -18.32
C VAL A 374 15.55 26.66 -18.02
N ASP A 375 14.89 27.77 -17.70
CA ASP A 375 15.52 29.07 -17.47
C ASP A 375 15.90 29.35 -16.00
N THR A 376 15.59 28.43 -15.08
CA THR A 376 16.04 28.55 -13.68
C THR A 376 17.52 28.20 -13.52
N ALA A 377 18.10 28.44 -12.37
CA ALA A 377 19.48 28.03 -12.10
C ALA A 377 19.62 26.51 -12.24
N GLU A 378 18.70 25.76 -11.67
CA GLU A 378 18.61 24.30 -11.74
C GLU A 378 18.41 23.82 -13.20
N GLY A 379 17.57 24.52 -13.99
CA GLY A 379 17.33 24.18 -15.39
C GLY A 379 18.55 24.40 -16.29
N ARG A 380 19.30 25.45 -16.04
CA ARG A 380 20.59 25.69 -16.76
C ARG A 380 21.62 24.63 -16.40
N GLU A 381 21.74 24.28 -15.13
CA GLU A 381 22.62 23.21 -14.66
C GLU A 381 22.23 21.86 -15.28
N ALA A 382 20.93 21.53 -15.28
CA ALA A 382 20.42 20.33 -15.91
C ALA A 382 20.70 20.29 -17.42
N THR A 383 20.72 21.46 -18.10
CA THR A 383 21.08 21.58 -19.52
C THR A 383 22.57 21.35 -19.72
N GLU A 384 23.40 21.95 -18.90
CA GLU A 384 24.87 21.86 -18.98
C GLU A 384 25.35 20.41 -18.77
N HIS A 385 24.73 19.69 -17.83
CA HIS A 385 25.10 18.33 -17.49
C HIS A 385 24.29 17.24 -18.23
N GLY A 386 23.34 17.61 -19.07
CA GLY A 386 22.55 16.66 -19.84
C GLY A 386 21.60 15.80 -18.98
N TYR A 387 20.98 16.41 -17.96
CA TYR A 387 20.10 15.73 -17.02
C TYR A 387 18.67 15.51 -17.54
N TRP A 388 18.36 16.04 -18.71
CA TRP A 388 17.03 15.91 -19.32
C TRP A 388 16.72 14.51 -19.80
N LEU A 389 15.46 14.11 -19.62
CA LEU A 389 14.92 12.88 -20.21
C LEU A 389 14.86 13.05 -21.74
N ALA A 390 15.44 12.09 -22.47
CA ALA A 390 15.58 12.18 -23.93
C ALA A 390 14.22 12.24 -24.66
N GLN A 391 13.19 11.63 -24.08
CA GLN A 391 11.82 11.58 -24.62
C GLN A 391 10.97 12.80 -24.26
N SER A 392 11.47 13.70 -23.40
CA SER A 392 10.77 14.91 -22.99
C SER A 392 11.16 16.09 -23.86
N ASP A 393 10.23 16.59 -24.65
CA ASP A 393 10.39 17.84 -25.38
C ASP A 393 10.18 19.05 -24.46
N ALA A 394 10.83 20.16 -24.77
CA ALA A 394 10.60 21.43 -24.09
C ALA A 394 9.19 21.95 -24.42
N ALA A 395 8.35 22.16 -23.41
CA ALA A 395 6.97 22.60 -23.57
C ALA A 395 6.58 23.65 -22.52
N PRO A 396 5.60 24.52 -22.80
CA PRO A 396 5.03 25.40 -21.79
C PRO A 396 4.39 24.61 -20.64
N ASP A 397 4.77 24.90 -19.40
CA ASP A 397 4.05 24.40 -18.23
C ASP A 397 2.65 25.01 -18.15
N TYR A 398 1.66 24.17 -17.85
CA TYR A 398 0.25 24.59 -17.85
C TYR A 398 -0.10 25.59 -16.76
N PHE A 399 0.70 25.66 -15.69
CA PHE A 399 0.47 26.56 -14.57
C PHE A 399 1.22 27.89 -14.74
N SER A 400 2.53 27.82 -14.98
CA SER A 400 3.37 29.01 -15.10
C SER A 400 3.41 29.62 -16.52
N GLY A 401 3.08 28.83 -17.55
CA GLY A 401 3.22 29.19 -18.96
C GLY A 401 4.67 29.27 -19.44
N LYS A 402 5.68 29.02 -18.58
CA LYS A 402 7.10 29.01 -18.92
C LYS A 402 7.55 27.64 -19.41
N THR A 403 8.64 27.60 -20.13
CA THR A 403 9.17 26.36 -20.72
C THR A 403 9.76 25.44 -19.67
N VAL A 404 9.32 24.18 -19.66
CA VAL A 404 9.77 23.11 -18.77
C VAL A 404 10.27 21.90 -19.55
N ARG A 405 11.07 21.05 -18.92
CA ARG A 405 11.45 19.71 -19.37
C ARG A 405 11.53 18.75 -18.20
N GLU A 406 11.36 17.46 -18.50
CA GLU A 406 11.46 16.36 -17.53
C GLU A 406 12.93 16.00 -17.26
N LEU A 407 13.26 15.72 -16.02
CA LEU A 407 14.53 15.15 -15.59
C LEU A 407 14.58 13.63 -15.83
N ASP A 408 15.74 13.10 -16.18
CA ASP A 408 15.96 11.66 -16.38
C ASP A 408 16.38 10.99 -15.06
N PHE A 409 15.42 10.60 -14.25
CA PHE A 409 15.67 9.93 -12.97
C PHE A 409 16.25 8.51 -13.10
N SER A 410 16.32 7.94 -14.29
CA SER A 410 17.04 6.69 -14.51
C SER A 410 18.54 6.82 -14.22
N LYS A 411 19.09 8.05 -14.34
CA LYS A 411 20.49 8.37 -14.12
C LYS A 411 20.80 8.54 -12.62
N PRO A 412 21.74 7.79 -12.04
CA PRO A 412 22.12 7.93 -10.63
C PRO A 412 22.65 9.34 -10.27
N GLU A 413 23.32 10.01 -11.21
CA GLU A 413 23.81 11.38 -11.03
C GLU A 413 22.66 12.39 -10.91
N VAL A 414 21.60 12.25 -11.70
CA VAL A 414 20.39 13.09 -11.61
C VAL A 414 19.71 12.89 -10.27
N ARG A 415 19.55 11.63 -9.80
CA ARG A 415 18.97 11.35 -8.48
C ARG A 415 19.76 11.98 -7.35
N ARG A 416 21.11 11.89 -7.38
CA ARG A 416 21.96 12.52 -6.35
C ARG A 416 21.85 14.04 -6.37
N TRP A 417 21.93 14.64 -7.55
CA TRP A 417 21.80 16.07 -7.74
C TRP A 417 20.45 16.58 -7.26
N PHE A 418 19.36 15.93 -7.66
CA PHE A 418 18.00 16.34 -7.32
C PHE A 418 17.78 16.45 -5.81
N PHE A 419 18.28 15.51 -5.01
CA PHE A 419 18.17 15.62 -3.56
C PHE A 419 19.20 16.60 -2.98
N ASN A 420 20.48 16.44 -3.28
CA ASN A 420 21.56 17.15 -2.58
C ASN A 420 21.59 18.65 -2.89
N ASP A 421 21.34 19.02 -4.12
CA ASP A 421 21.49 20.39 -4.61
C ASP A 421 20.14 21.12 -4.71
N ALA A 422 19.06 20.40 -5.02
CA ALA A 422 17.75 20.98 -5.20
C ALA A 422 16.86 20.88 -3.94
N LEU A 423 16.76 19.73 -3.27
CA LEU A 423 15.77 19.49 -2.22
C LEU A 423 16.29 19.59 -0.78
N ARG A 424 17.57 19.43 -0.57
CA ARG A 424 18.18 19.35 0.77
C ARG A 424 17.83 20.52 1.68
N HIS A 425 17.79 21.74 1.13
CA HIS A 425 17.44 22.94 1.89
C HIS A 425 15.97 22.92 2.32
N SER A 426 15.05 22.61 1.42
CA SER A 426 13.60 22.52 1.73
C SER A 426 13.32 21.43 2.76
N PHE A 427 14.05 20.30 2.70
CA PHE A 427 13.98 19.27 3.74
C PHE A 427 14.44 19.79 5.10
N ALA A 428 15.56 20.50 5.16
CA ALA A 428 16.07 21.06 6.41
C ALA A 428 15.13 22.12 7.01
N THR A 429 14.39 22.84 6.18
CA THR A 429 13.50 23.94 6.56
C THR A 429 12.03 23.53 6.73
N GLY A 430 11.67 22.23 6.49
CA GLY A 430 10.35 21.76 6.93
C GLY A 430 9.62 20.78 6.04
N ILE A 431 9.97 20.63 4.78
CA ILE A 431 9.35 19.64 3.88
C ILE A 431 9.95 18.26 4.16
N VAL A 432 9.32 17.49 5.06
CA VAL A 432 9.81 16.18 5.51
C VAL A 432 9.07 15.00 4.89
N GLY A 433 8.08 15.25 4.04
CA GLY A 433 7.36 14.27 3.25
C GLY A 433 7.35 14.65 1.77
N TRP A 434 7.28 13.65 0.89
CA TRP A 434 7.43 13.81 -0.55
C TRP A 434 6.14 13.38 -1.28
N TRP A 435 5.47 14.33 -1.94
CA TRP A 435 4.34 14.02 -2.80
C TRP A 435 4.79 14.12 -4.25
N ASN A 436 5.07 12.98 -4.88
CA ASN A 436 5.55 12.88 -6.25
C ASN A 436 4.38 12.80 -7.23
N ASP A 437 4.27 13.79 -8.08
CA ASP A 437 3.17 13.96 -9.01
C ASP A 437 3.66 14.13 -10.44
N GLU A 438 2.85 13.69 -11.42
CA GLU A 438 3.03 13.87 -12.86
C GLU A 438 4.31 13.26 -13.49
N ALA A 439 4.96 12.29 -12.86
CA ALA A 439 6.02 11.52 -13.48
C ALA A 439 5.51 10.39 -14.39
N ASP A 440 4.19 10.30 -14.59
CA ASP A 440 3.48 9.38 -15.47
C ASP A 440 3.01 10.07 -16.78
N ASP A 441 3.32 11.34 -16.98
CA ASP A 441 2.98 12.09 -18.19
C ASP A 441 3.85 11.72 -19.40
N VAL A 442 4.95 11.00 -19.17
CA VAL A 442 5.84 10.48 -20.22
C VAL A 442 5.79 8.94 -20.23
N ALA A 443 5.97 8.33 -21.39
CA ALA A 443 5.94 6.88 -21.57
C ALA A 443 7.19 6.18 -21.00
N VAL A 444 7.47 6.38 -19.69
CA VAL A 444 8.58 5.77 -18.94
C VAL A 444 8.02 5.17 -17.65
N ASP A 445 7.77 3.88 -17.62
CA ASP A 445 7.06 3.19 -16.55
C ASP A 445 7.67 3.36 -15.14
N LEU A 446 8.98 3.61 -15.04
CA LEU A 446 9.69 3.67 -13.76
C LEU A 446 10.06 5.08 -13.29
N GLN A 447 9.63 6.11 -14.01
CA GLN A 447 10.03 7.51 -13.72
C GLN A 447 9.63 7.92 -12.29
N HIS A 448 8.43 7.57 -11.83
CA HIS A 448 8.00 7.80 -10.45
C HIS A 448 8.85 7.06 -9.42
N MET A 449 9.13 5.79 -9.67
CA MET A 449 9.94 4.98 -8.77
C MET A 449 11.34 5.54 -8.62
N ASP A 450 12.00 5.90 -9.75
CA ASP A 450 13.34 6.46 -9.73
C ASP A 450 13.36 7.88 -9.13
N MET A 451 12.31 8.67 -9.33
CA MET A 451 12.13 9.95 -8.65
C MET A 451 12.03 9.77 -7.14
N GLN A 452 11.20 8.85 -6.66
CA GLN A 452 11.11 8.54 -5.22
C GLN A 452 12.43 7.97 -4.67
N ARG A 453 13.14 7.19 -5.46
CA ARG A 453 14.46 6.68 -5.08
C ARG A 453 15.44 7.82 -4.83
N ALA A 454 15.38 8.92 -5.60
CA ALA A 454 16.22 10.11 -5.36
C ALA A 454 16.00 10.67 -3.93
N MET A 455 14.74 10.82 -3.50
CA MET A 455 14.41 11.28 -2.16
C MET A 455 14.79 10.25 -1.08
N TYR A 456 14.49 8.98 -1.32
CA TYR A 456 14.80 7.91 -0.38
C TYR A 456 16.32 7.79 -0.12
N ASP A 457 17.11 7.65 -1.17
CA ASP A 457 18.56 7.48 -1.07
C ASP A 457 19.22 8.75 -0.47
N GLY A 458 18.77 9.93 -0.91
CA GLY A 458 19.29 11.20 -0.43
C GLY A 458 18.98 11.48 1.03
N GLN A 459 17.73 11.30 1.46
CA GLN A 459 17.32 11.48 2.85
C GLN A 459 18.00 10.46 3.77
N ARG A 460 18.08 9.19 3.38
CA ARG A 460 18.78 8.13 4.12
C ARG A 460 20.27 8.43 4.31
N ALA A 461 20.92 9.03 3.32
CA ALA A 461 22.33 9.44 3.43
C ALA A 461 22.52 10.65 4.35
N MET A 462 21.51 11.48 4.53
CA MET A 462 21.59 12.73 5.31
C MET A 462 21.16 12.55 6.77
N THR A 463 20.21 11.66 7.06
CA THR A 463 19.56 11.56 8.39
C THR A 463 19.01 10.17 8.64
N ASP A 464 18.82 9.85 9.93
CA ASP A 464 18.15 8.63 10.38
C ASP A 464 16.62 8.73 10.36
N LEU A 465 16.05 9.90 9.99
CA LEU A 465 14.60 10.06 9.92
C LEU A 465 14.01 9.22 8.78
N ARG A 466 12.89 8.54 9.09
CA ARG A 466 12.18 7.71 8.11
C ARG A 466 11.63 8.55 6.98
N VAL A 467 11.76 8.03 5.78
CA VAL A 467 11.16 8.61 4.58
C VAL A 467 9.66 8.34 4.58
N TRP A 468 8.89 9.33 4.18
CA TRP A 468 7.48 9.24 3.83
C TRP A 468 7.29 9.76 2.42
N SER A 469 6.52 9.06 1.59
CA SER A 469 6.14 9.55 0.28
C SER A 469 4.74 9.13 -0.15
N LEU A 470 4.20 9.88 -1.11
CA LEU A 470 2.96 9.59 -1.79
C LEU A 470 3.20 9.76 -3.30
N ASN A 471 2.91 8.73 -4.09
CA ASN A 471 3.25 8.66 -5.50
C ASN A 471 2.02 8.37 -6.35
N ARG A 472 1.99 8.84 -7.60
CA ARG A 472 0.79 8.80 -8.44
C ARG A 472 0.56 7.46 -9.15
N ASN A 473 1.60 6.65 -9.29
CA ASN A 473 1.50 5.27 -9.78
C ASN A 473 2.45 4.34 -9.02
N PHE A 474 2.41 3.06 -9.30
CA PHE A 474 3.22 2.05 -8.64
C PHE A 474 3.62 0.95 -9.63
N TYR A 475 4.88 0.52 -9.55
CA TYR A 475 5.35 -0.73 -10.11
C TYR A 475 6.03 -1.56 -9.03
N LEU A 476 5.90 -2.91 -9.10
CA LEU A 476 6.47 -3.79 -8.10
C LEU A 476 8.00 -3.60 -8.01
N GLY A 477 8.51 -3.49 -6.78
CA GLY A 477 9.89 -3.09 -6.49
C GLY A 477 9.97 -1.69 -5.87
N ALA A 478 9.02 -0.81 -6.17
CA ALA A 478 8.96 0.54 -5.63
C ALA A 478 8.80 0.57 -4.09
N GLN A 479 8.12 -0.43 -3.50
CA GLN A 479 7.89 -0.51 -2.05
C GLN A 479 9.17 -0.43 -1.21
N ARG A 480 10.32 -0.79 -1.76
CA ARG A 480 11.64 -0.68 -1.10
C ARG A 480 12.05 0.75 -0.75
N TYR A 481 11.46 1.73 -1.41
CA TYR A 481 11.82 3.15 -1.31
C TYR A 481 10.81 3.97 -0.49
N ALA A 482 10.17 3.36 0.52
CA ALA A 482 9.16 4.01 1.36
C ALA A 482 8.03 4.64 0.52
N TYR A 483 7.35 3.83 -0.25
CA TYR A 483 6.47 4.21 -1.34
C TYR A 483 4.99 4.09 -0.96
N GLY A 484 4.32 5.23 -0.75
CA GLY A 484 2.86 5.32 -0.70
C GLY A 484 2.29 5.58 -2.09
N LEU A 485 1.06 5.15 -2.33
CA LEU A 485 0.31 5.35 -3.56
C LEU A 485 -0.99 6.10 -3.25
N TRP A 486 -1.42 7.05 -4.10
CA TRP A 486 -2.80 7.52 -4.08
C TRP A 486 -3.48 7.27 -5.43
N SER A 487 -4.80 7.29 -5.42
CA SER A 487 -5.63 6.93 -6.59
C SER A 487 -5.70 8.00 -7.69
N GLY A 488 -4.88 9.06 -7.62
CA GLY A 488 -4.86 10.16 -8.60
C GLY A 488 -6.03 11.14 -8.45
N ASP A 489 -6.27 11.96 -9.46
CA ASP A 489 -7.23 13.06 -9.51
C ASP A 489 -8.69 12.56 -9.65
N ILE A 490 -9.15 11.82 -8.66
CA ILE A 490 -10.51 11.23 -8.66
C ILE A 490 -11.59 12.31 -8.52
N ARG A 491 -12.81 11.99 -8.96
CA ARG A 491 -13.94 12.92 -8.88
C ARG A 491 -14.62 12.90 -7.52
N THR A 492 -15.30 13.99 -7.17
CA THR A 492 -16.26 14.02 -6.07
C THR A 492 -17.48 13.14 -6.38
N GLY A 493 -18.28 12.84 -5.37
CA GLY A 493 -19.53 12.12 -5.48
C GLY A 493 -19.44 10.63 -5.11
N PHE A 494 -20.61 10.05 -4.86
CA PHE A 494 -20.72 8.68 -4.35
C PHE A 494 -20.22 7.62 -5.37
N ALA A 495 -20.48 7.78 -6.65
CA ALA A 495 -20.02 6.82 -7.67
C ALA A 495 -18.49 6.71 -7.73
N SER A 496 -17.79 7.85 -7.65
CA SER A 496 -16.33 7.85 -7.58
C SER A 496 -15.83 7.21 -6.28
N MET A 497 -16.44 7.55 -5.16
CA MET A 497 -16.14 6.95 -3.86
C MET A 497 -16.34 5.44 -3.87
N ALA A 498 -17.45 4.95 -4.40
CA ALA A 498 -17.74 3.52 -4.51
C ALA A 498 -16.65 2.76 -5.27
N GLY A 499 -16.13 3.35 -6.37
CA GLY A 499 -15.07 2.79 -7.19
C GLY A 499 -13.72 2.67 -6.46
N GLN A 500 -13.47 3.49 -5.43
CA GLN A 500 -12.19 3.46 -4.70
C GLN A 500 -11.97 2.15 -3.91
N ARG A 501 -13.02 1.46 -3.48
CA ARG A 501 -12.92 0.15 -2.83
C ARG A 501 -12.20 -0.85 -3.73
N GLN A 502 -12.65 -0.96 -4.97
CA GLN A 502 -12.06 -1.86 -5.97
C GLN A 502 -10.63 -1.46 -6.33
N ARG A 503 -10.36 -0.16 -6.52
CA ARG A 503 -9.01 0.35 -6.82
C ARG A 503 -8.04 0.03 -5.71
N MET A 504 -8.41 0.27 -4.45
CA MET A 504 -7.60 -0.07 -3.28
C MET A 504 -7.25 -1.56 -3.23
N LEU A 505 -8.25 -2.43 -3.30
CA LEU A 505 -8.02 -3.87 -3.20
C LEU A 505 -7.29 -4.43 -4.42
N SER A 506 -7.48 -3.85 -5.60
CA SER A 506 -6.71 -4.21 -6.81
C SER A 506 -5.24 -3.81 -6.69
N ALA A 507 -4.94 -2.65 -6.11
CA ALA A 507 -3.56 -2.23 -5.85
C ALA A 507 -2.89 -3.14 -4.80
N ILE A 508 -3.61 -3.50 -3.73
CA ILE A 508 -3.13 -4.43 -2.71
C ILE A 508 -2.84 -5.81 -3.32
N ASN A 509 -3.66 -6.28 -4.26
CA ASN A 509 -3.48 -7.56 -4.97
C ASN A 509 -2.19 -7.63 -5.83
N VAL A 510 -1.47 -6.54 -6.00
CA VAL A 510 -0.14 -6.50 -6.66
C VAL A 510 0.99 -6.04 -5.75
N GLY A 511 0.75 -5.97 -4.44
CA GLY A 511 1.77 -5.62 -3.45
C GLY A 511 1.87 -4.14 -3.10
N ALA A 512 1.03 -3.25 -3.68
CA ALA A 512 0.94 -1.84 -3.30
C ALA A 512 0.13 -1.67 -1.99
N MET A 513 0.74 -2.05 -0.86
CA MET A 513 0.05 -2.16 0.43
C MET A 513 -0.26 -0.80 1.09
N GLN A 514 0.40 0.29 0.68
CA GLN A 514 0.25 1.63 1.26
C GLN A 514 -0.50 2.53 0.26
N TRP A 515 -1.78 2.27 0.16
CA TRP A 515 -2.69 2.98 -0.74
C TRP A 515 -3.52 4.03 -0.01
N GLY A 516 -3.81 5.14 -0.69
CA GLY A 516 -4.70 6.20 -0.25
C GLY A 516 -5.50 6.80 -1.40
N MET A 517 -6.26 7.83 -1.08
CA MET A 517 -7.09 8.55 -2.05
C MET A 517 -7.24 10.02 -1.65
N ASP A 518 -7.67 10.85 -2.57
CA ASP A 518 -8.10 12.22 -2.27
C ASP A 518 -9.51 12.18 -1.67
N GLY A 519 -9.58 12.07 -0.33
CA GLY A 519 -10.84 12.03 0.40
C GLY A 519 -11.68 13.29 0.14
N GLY A 520 -12.97 13.11 -0.18
CA GLY A 520 -13.84 14.15 -0.68
C GLY A 520 -13.85 14.31 -2.21
N GLY A 521 -12.89 13.67 -2.89
CA GLY A 521 -12.65 13.80 -4.33
C GLY A 521 -11.85 15.04 -4.69
N PHE A 522 -10.93 14.91 -5.65
CA PHE A 522 -10.12 16.02 -6.15
C PHE A 522 -10.92 16.89 -7.12
N LYS A 523 -11.41 16.32 -8.26
CA LYS A 523 -12.13 17.02 -9.33
C LYS A 523 -13.64 17.02 -9.13
N GLY A 524 -14.30 18.06 -9.66
CA GLY A 524 -15.77 18.13 -9.74
C GLY A 524 -16.40 18.98 -8.63
N GLY A 525 -15.62 19.82 -7.97
CA GLY A 525 -16.07 20.82 -7.03
C GLY A 525 -16.24 20.32 -5.60
N THR A 526 -17.18 20.90 -4.86
CA THR A 526 -17.41 20.60 -3.43
C THR A 526 -18.34 19.41 -3.29
N PRO A 527 -17.98 18.35 -2.54
CA PRO A 527 -18.89 17.25 -2.23
C PRO A 527 -20.06 17.73 -1.37
N SER A 528 -21.19 17.01 -1.43
CA SER A 528 -22.29 17.26 -0.49
C SER A 528 -21.84 16.94 0.96
N PRO A 529 -22.49 17.52 1.99
CA PRO A 529 -22.14 17.23 3.39
C PRO A 529 -22.15 15.73 3.73
N GLU A 530 -23.13 14.99 3.23
CA GLU A 530 -23.18 13.53 3.40
C GLU A 530 -22.02 12.83 2.68
N ASN A 531 -21.79 13.18 1.41
CA ASN A 531 -20.71 12.58 0.64
C ASN A 531 -19.35 12.83 1.32
N TYR A 532 -19.12 14.06 1.81
CA TYR A 532 -17.90 14.37 2.56
C TYR A 532 -17.76 13.50 3.83
N ALA A 533 -18.79 13.44 4.67
CA ALA A 533 -18.77 12.63 5.88
C ALA A 533 -18.45 11.15 5.59
N ARG A 534 -19.11 10.57 4.57
CA ARG A 534 -18.89 9.18 4.15
C ARG A 534 -17.49 8.96 3.57
N TRP A 535 -16.91 9.93 2.84
CA TRP A 535 -15.51 9.89 2.39
C TRP A 535 -14.53 9.82 3.57
N ILE A 536 -14.76 10.63 4.63
CA ILE A 536 -13.89 10.62 5.81
C ILE A 536 -14.02 9.31 6.58
N GLN A 537 -15.23 8.78 6.71
CA GLN A 537 -15.46 7.46 7.31
C GLN A 537 -14.77 6.34 6.56
N PHE A 538 -14.83 6.35 5.23
CA PHE A 538 -14.07 5.41 4.40
C PHE A 538 -12.56 5.60 4.60
N GLY A 539 -12.07 6.83 4.45
CA GLY A 539 -10.65 7.17 4.55
C GLY A 539 -10.02 6.77 5.88
N ALA A 540 -10.77 6.81 6.99
CA ALA A 540 -10.29 6.39 8.31
C ALA A 540 -9.86 4.92 8.35
N PHE A 541 -10.32 4.09 7.41
CA PHE A 541 -9.99 2.65 7.30
C PHE A 541 -9.22 2.29 6.01
N THR A 542 -8.49 3.24 5.46
CA THR A 542 -7.50 3.02 4.40
C THR A 542 -6.08 3.04 4.98
N PRO A 543 -5.06 2.46 4.30
CA PRO A 543 -3.68 2.55 4.77
C PRO A 543 -3.20 4.00 4.93
N VAL A 544 -3.41 4.85 3.94
CA VAL A 544 -3.10 6.29 3.96
C VAL A 544 -4.40 7.08 4.07
N PHE A 545 -4.51 7.93 5.10
CA PHE A 545 -5.69 8.73 5.36
C PHE A 545 -5.45 10.20 5.06
N ARG A 546 -5.95 10.64 3.92
CA ARG A 546 -5.73 11.99 3.36
C ARG A 546 -7.02 12.57 2.79
N VAL A 547 -7.16 13.91 2.83
CA VAL A 547 -8.15 14.68 2.06
C VAL A 547 -7.44 15.64 1.12
N HIS A 548 -8.03 15.88 -0.06
CA HIS A 548 -7.52 16.85 -1.03
C HIS A 548 -8.63 17.29 -2.00
N GLY A 549 -8.47 18.48 -2.60
CA GLY A 549 -9.37 19.04 -3.61
C GLY A 549 -8.65 19.98 -4.56
N GLU A 550 -9.27 20.28 -5.71
CA GLU A 550 -8.77 21.25 -6.69
C GLU A 550 -8.52 22.62 -6.08
N LEU A 551 -7.87 23.49 -6.86
CA LEU A 551 -7.55 24.87 -6.48
C LEU A 551 -8.73 25.59 -5.80
N GLY A 552 -8.49 26.06 -4.56
CA GLY A 552 -9.47 26.78 -3.74
C GLY A 552 -10.58 25.90 -3.15
N GLN A 553 -10.49 24.57 -3.25
CA GLN A 553 -11.43 23.66 -2.60
C GLN A 553 -10.96 23.30 -1.19
N HIS A 554 -11.84 23.52 -0.21
CA HIS A 554 -11.55 23.23 1.19
C HIS A 554 -12.08 21.85 1.57
N ARG A 555 -11.31 21.09 2.35
CA ARG A 555 -11.67 19.73 2.83
C ARG A 555 -11.62 19.61 4.36
N GLN A 556 -11.65 20.74 5.08
CA GLN A 556 -11.72 20.74 6.54
C GLN A 556 -13.15 20.37 7.00
N PRO A 557 -13.32 19.56 8.07
CA PRO A 557 -14.63 19.09 8.51
C PRO A 557 -15.69 20.19 8.73
N TRP A 558 -15.30 21.31 9.29
CA TRP A 558 -16.21 22.41 9.66
C TRP A 558 -16.80 23.19 8.49
N VAL A 559 -16.28 23.03 7.27
CA VAL A 559 -16.84 23.74 6.10
C VAL A 559 -18.09 23.05 5.53
N TYR A 560 -18.40 21.84 6.00
CA TYR A 560 -19.53 21.02 5.53
C TYR A 560 -20.75 21.04 6.47
N GLY A 561 -20.74 21.91 7.48
CA GLY A 561 -21.81 22.04 8.47
C GLY A 561 -21.71 21.05 9.63
N PRO A 562 -22.49 21.30 10.71
CA PRO A 562 -22.26 20.66 12.01
C PRO A 562 -22.45 19.13 12.02
N VAL A 563 -23.34 18.58 11.20
CA VAL A 563 -23.59 17.13 11.14
C VAL A 563 -22.40 16.44 10.48
N ALA A 564 -21.93 16.94 9.34
CA ALA A 564 -20.77 16.41 8.66
C ALA A 564 -19.48 16.59 9.47
N GLU A 565 -19.31 17.77 10.11
CA GLU A 565 -18.19 18.03 11.01
C GLU A 565 -18.13 16.99 12.14
N LYS A 566 -19.27 16.71 12.79
CA LYS A 566 -19.32 15.71 13.86
C LYS A 566 -18.98 14.32 13.36
N ALA A 567 -19.61 13.87 12.29
CA ALA A 567 -19.39 12.52 11.72
C ALA A 567 -17.93 12.33 11.26
N ALA A 568 -17.36 13.32 10.58
CA ALA A 568 -15.96 13.32 10.16
C ALA A 568 -15.00 13.34 11.36
N THR A 569 -15.26 14.18 12.36
CA THR A 569 -14.45 14.28 13.59
C THR A 569 -14.43 12.95 14.35
N ASP A 570 -15.58 12.30 14.50
CA ASP A 570 -15.68 11.01 15.19
C ASP A 570 -14.87 9.93 14.46
N ALA A 571 -14.91 9.90 13.11
CA ALA A 571 -14.11 8.97 12.31
C ALA A 571 -12.59 9.24 12.40
N ILE A 572 -12.18 10.51 12.37
CA ILE A 572 -10.77 10.90 12.53
C ILE A 572 -10.26 10.55 13.95
N ARG A 573 -11.05 10.78 14.99
CA ARG A 573 -10.72 10.40 16.37
C ARG A 573 -10.64 8.89 16.55
N LEU A 574 -11.54 8.13 15.93
CA LEU A 574 -11.48 6.67 15.95
C LEU A 574 -10.19 6.17 15.30
N ARG A 575 -9.82 6.71 14.12
CA ARG A 575 -8.54 6.43 13.48
C ARG A 575 -7.36 6.73 14.41
N GLN A 576 -7.40 7.87 15.09
CA GLN A 576 -6.33 8.29 16.01
C GLN A 576 -6.21 7.34 17.21
N SER A 577 -7.33 6.88 17.77
CA SER A 577 -7.29 5.90 18.86
C SER A 577 -6.73 4.55 18.43
N LEU A 578 -6.90 4.17 17.17
CA LEU A 578 -6.40 2.92 16.58
C LEU A 578 -4.90 2.97 16.21
N ILE A 579 -4.17 4.07 16.40
CA ILE A 579 -2.75 4.17 16.03
C ILE A 579 -1.88 3.03 16.59
N PRO A 580 -2.00 2.58 17.85
CA PRO A 580 -1.22 1.45 18.36
C PRO A 580 -1.50 0.14 17.60
N TYR A 581 -2.75 -0.09 17.23
CA TYR A 581 -3.17 -1.21 16.38
C TYR A 581 -2.60 -1.08 14.96
N ILE A 582 -2.80 0.07 14.32
CA ILE A 582 -2.34 0.36 12.95
C ILE A 582 -0.83 0.24 12.83
N TYR A 583 -0.10 0.79 13.79
CA TYR A 583 1.37 0.78 13.78
C TYR A 583 1.96 -0.63 13.98
N SER A 584 1.26 -1.48 14.72
CA SER A 584 1.61 -2.90 14.80
C SER A 584 1.47 -3.62 13.45
N TYR A 585 0.45 -3.25 12.64
CA TYR A 585 0.32 -3.76 11.27
C TYR A 585 1.32 -3.15 10.29
N GLU A 586 1.80 -1.95 10.53
CA GLU A 586 2.90 -1.37 9.76
C GLU A 586 4.19 -2.20 9.94
N HIS A 587 4.49 -2.60 11.18
CA HIS A 587 5.57 -3.54 11.45
C HIS A 587 5.32 -4.91 10.79
N ARG A 588 4.09 -5.45 10.88
CA ARG A 588 3.73 -6.72 10.25
C ARG A 588 3.90 -6.66 8.73
N ARG A 589 3.52 -5.55 8.08
CA ARG A 589 3.72 -5.33 6.65
C ARG A 589 5.19 -5.48 6.25
N ARG A 590 6.10 -4.86 7.00
CA ARG A 590 7.54 -5.05 6.81
C ARG A 590 7.96 -6.50 7.02
N ALA A 591 7.46 -7.15 8.05
CA ALA A 591 7.86 -8.52 8.40
C ALA A 591 7.33 -9.58 7.43
N THR A 592 6.11 -9.42 6.94
CA THR A 592 5.38 -10.47 6.21
C THR A 592 4.95 -10.10 4.78
N GLY A 593 5.08 -8.84 4.36
CA GLY A 593 4.49 -8.36 3.10
C GLY A 593 2.98 -8.11 3.16
N ILE A 594 2.29 -8.43 4.25
CA ILE A 594 0.85 -8.25 4.42
C ILE A 594 0.58 -6.97 5.22
N GLY A 595 -0.09 -6.02 4.58
CA GLY A 595 -0.41 -4.72 5.16
C GLY A 595 -1.64 -4.71 6.06
N LEU A 596 -2.02 -3.49 6.47
CA LEU A 596 -3.16 -3.21 7.32
C LEU A 596 -4.50 -3.57 6.65
N VAL A 597 -4.62 -3.31 5.35
CA VAL A 597 -5.83 -3.61 4.55
C VAL A 597 -5.56 -4.80 3.64
N ARG A 598 -6.54 -5.70 3.57
CA ARG A 598 -6.53 -6.82 2.63
C ARG A 598 -7.94 -7.27 2.26
N PRO A 599 -8.13 -7.82 1.04
CA PRO A 599 -9.39 -8.45 0.65
C PRO A 599 -9.79 -9.59 1.60
N LEU A 600 -11.09 -9.79 1.82
CA LEU A 600 -11.60 -10.88 2.68
C LEU A 600 -11.15 -12.26 2.19
N LEU A 601 -10.98 -12.44 0.89
CA LEU A 601 -10.54 -13.70 0.27
C LEU A 601 -9.13 -14.16 0.71
N PHE A 602 -8.31 -13.29 1.34
CA PHE A 602 -7.00 -13.71 1.89
C PHE A 602 -7.18 -14.65 3.09
N ASP A 603 -8.18 -14.40 3.93
CA ASP A 603 -8.45 -15.18 5.14
C ASP A 603 -9.53 -16.26 4.92
N TRP A 604 -10.36 -16.12 3.88
CA TRP A 604 -11.38 -17.11 3.48
C TRP A 604 -11.25 -17.44 1.98
N PRO A 605 -10.12 -18.06 1.56
CA PRO A 605 -9.81 -18.27 0.13
C PRO A 605 -10.75 -19.23 -0.60
N THR A 606 -11.48 -20.06 0.15
CA THR A 606 -12.43 -21.06 -0.39
C THR A 606 -13.89 -20.62 -0.38
N ASP A 607 -14.19 -19.42 0.18
CA ASP A 607 -15.55 -18.89 0.20
C ASP A 607 -15.94 -18.34 -1.17
N PRO A 608 -16.93 -18.94 -1.87
CA PRO A 608 -17.30 -18.53 -3.21
C PRO A 608 -17.88 -17.11 -3.28
N ASN A 609 -18.47 -16.60 -2.15
CA ASN A 609 -19.04 -15.26 -2.09
C ASN A 609 -17.95 -14.17 -2.13
N LEU A 610 -16.72 -14.52 -1.73
CA LEU A 610 -15.61 -13.58 -1.65
C LEU A 610 -14.74 -13.55 -2.92
N ARG A 611 -14.98 -14.48 -3.84
CA ARG A 611 -14.13 -14.66 -5.04
C ARG A 611 -13.93 -13.38 -5.86
N ASN A 612 -14.94 -12.51 -5.91
CA ASN A 612 -14.88 -11.24 -6.61
C ASN A 612 -15.44 -10.08 -5.77
N ASP A 613 -15.50 -10.24 -4.44
CA ASP A 613 -16.02 -9.24 -3.53
C ASP A 613 -15.00 -8.13 -3.27
N TYR A 614 -15.46 -6.88 -3.36
CA TYR A 614 -14.72 -5.67 -3.02
C TYR A 614 -15.54 -4.68 -2.18
N ASP A 615 -16.72 -5.11 -1.69
CA ASP A 615 -17.61 -4.25 -0.90
C ASP A 615 -17.11 -4.07 0.52
N ALA A 616 -16.33 -5.02 1.03
CA ALA A 616 -15.74 -5.00 2.35
C ALA A 616 -14.29 -5.49 2.34
N TRP A 617 -13.56 -5.16 3.39
CA TRP A 617 -12.18 -5.59 3.58
C TRP A 617 -11.84 -5.80 5.05
N LEU A 618 -10.75 -6.51 5.33
CA LEU A 618 -10.17 -6.54 6.67
C LEU A 618 -9.23 -5.34 6.88
N PHE A 619 -9.40 -4.68 8.02
CA PHE A 619 -8.50 -3.68 8.57
C PHE A 619 -7.77 -4.30 9.77
N GLY A 620 -6.57 -4.80 9.54
CA GLY A 620 -5.91 -5.77 10.40
C GLY A 620 -6.65 -7.12 10.42
N ASP A 621 -6.41 -7.93 11.43
CA ASP A 621 -7.06 -9.25 11.56
C ASP A 621 -8.44 -9.16 12.24
N SER A 622 -8.71 -8.04 12.91
CA SER A 622 -9.79 -7.91 13.88
C SER A 622 -11.01 -7.15 13.39
N LEU A 623 -10.88 -6.31 12.36
CA LEU A 623 -11.95 -5.40 11.95
C LEU A 623 -12.34 -5.63 10.48
N LEU A 624 -13.63 -5.87 10.22
CA LEU A 624 -14.22 -5.85 8.89
C LEU A 624 -14.90 -4.50 8.66
N VAL A 625 -14.58 -3.86 7.54
CA VAL A 625 -15.08 -2.53 7.15
C VAL A 625 -15.86 -2.63 5.84
N ALA A 626 -17.09 -2.09 5.83
CA ALA A 626 -17.95 -2.05 4.64
C ALA A 626 -18.60 -0.66 4.51
N PRO A 627 -17.90 0.36 3.98
CA PRO A 627 -18.37 1.74 4.04
C PRO A 627 -19.70 1.95 3.29
N VAL A 628 -20.53 2.88 3.78
CA VAL A 628 -21.69 3.39 3.06
C VAL A 628 -21.21 4.21 1.86
N VAL A 629 -21.64 3.85 0.67
CA VAL A 629 -21.16 4.44 -0.60
C VAL A 629 -22.26 4.92 -1.54
N ASP A 630 -23.51 4.91 -1.07
CA ASP A 630 -24.67 5.40 -1.79
C ASP A 630 -25.36 6.54 -1.02
N GLU A 631 -25.82 7.56 -1.72
CA GLU A 631 -26.47 8.74 -1.12
C GLU A 631 -27.78 8.36 -0.44
N GLY A 632 -27.96 8.85 0.80
CA GLY A 632 -29.19 8.62 1.58
C GLY A 632 -29.44 7.16 1.94
N GLN A 633 -28.43 6.29 1.87
CA GLN A 633 -28.58 4.86 2.13
C GLN A 633 -28.97 4.62 3.61
N THR A 634 -30.11 3.97 3.83
CA THR A 634 -30.64 3.63 5.17
C THR A 634 -30.36 2.17 5.55
N VAL A 635 -30.16 1.29 4.56
CA VAL A 635 -29.84 -0.12 4.76
C VAL A 635 -28.71 -0.50 3.82
N LYS A 636 -27.63 -1.04 4.40
CA LYS A 636 -26.52 -1.58 3.63
C LYS A 636 -26.42 -3.09 3.81
N PRO A 637 -26.52 -3.88 2.74
CA PRO A 637 -26.16 -5.31 2.82
C PRO A 637 -24.66 -5.45 3.04
N VAL A 638 -24.28 -6.29 4.01
CA VAL A 638 -22.88 -6.60 4.33
C VAL A 638 -22.72 -8.11 4.43
N TYR A 639 -21.85 -8.68 3.61
CA TYR A 639 -21.47 -10.08 3.75
C TYR A 639 -20.46 -10.23 4.88
N LEU A 640 -20.80 -11.01 5.90
CA LEU A 640 -19.90 -11.40 6.98
C LEU A 640 -19.40 -12.83 6.71
N PRO A 641 -18.09 -13.05 6.50
CA PRO A 641 -17.53 -14.40 6.36
C PRO A 641 -17.76 -15.28 7.57
N ALA A 642 -17.54 -16.59 7.45
CA ALA A 642 -17.71 -17.56 8.53
C ALA A 642 -16.96 -17.13 9.81
N GLY A 643 -17.59 -17.26 10.96
CA GLY A 643 -17.14 -16.83 12.29
C GLY A 643 -18.22 -16.02 13.02
N GLU A 644 -17.91 -15.53 14.21
CA GLU A 644 -18.76 -14.64 14.97
C GLU A 644 -18.26 -13.18 14.85
N TRP A 645 -19.21 -12.27 14.67
CA TRP A 645 -18.94 -10.85 14.47
C TRP A 645 -19.73 -9.98 15.42
N THR A 646 -19.14 -8.89 15.89
CA THR A 646 -19.80 -7.91 16.76
C THR A 646 -19.75 -6.54 16.11
N ASP A 647 -20.89 -5.90 15.90
CA ASP A 647 -20.97 -4.52 15.42
C ASP A 647 -20.30 -3.59 16.43
N TRP A 648 -19.33 -2.80 15.96
CA TRP A 648 -18.51 -1.91 16.80
C TRP A 648 -19.34 -0.85 17.53
N PHE A 649 -20.36 -0.30 16.85
CA PHE A 649 -21.14 0.82 17.39
C PHE A 649 -22.30 0.36 18.29
N SER A 650 -23.02 -0.67 17.88
CA SER A 650 -24.20 -1.16 18.61
C SER A 650 -23.90 -2.29 19.60
N GLY A 651 -22.77 -2.97 19.47
CA GLY A 651 -22.49 -4.19 20.25
C GLY A 651 -23.29 -5.42 19.82
N LYS A 652 -24.12 -5.32 18.79
CA LYS A 652 -24.93 -6.43 18.30
C LYS A 652 -24.07 -7.52 17.69
N ARG A 653 -24.35 -8.78 18.05
CA ARG A 653 -23.61 -9.95 17.57
C ARG A 653 -24.31 -10.58 16.37
N TYR A 654 -23.51 -11.12 15.46
CA TYR A 654 -23.96 -11.80 14.25
C TYR A 654 -23.12 -13.05 14.00
N ALA A 655 -23.80 -14.15 13.67
CA ALA A 655 -23.13 -15.29 13.06
C ALA A 655 -22.83 -14.97 11.61
N GLY A 656 -21.61 -15.28 11.17
CA GLY A 656 -21.15 -15.08 9.77
C GLY A 656 -21.59 -16.17 8.81
N GLY A 657 -20.95 -16.24 7.63
CA GLY A 657 -21.33 -17.11 6.51
C GLY A 657 -22.59 -16.60 5.80
N ARG A 658 -22.94 -15.34 5.93
CA ARG A 658 -24.18 -14.75 5.35
C ARG A 658 -24.12 -13.26 5.20
N THR A 659 -24.98 -12.72 4.34
CA THR A 659 -25.27 -11.30 4.25
C THR A 659 -26.22 -10.87 5.38
N ILE A 660 -25.89 -9.76 6.03
CA ILE A 660 -26.75 -9.08 7.01
C ILE A 660 -27.19 -7.72 6.48
N GLU A 661 -28.24 -7.17 7.06
CA GLU A 661 -28.68 -5.79 6.80
C GLU A 661 -28.17 -4.88 7.92
N HIS A 662 -27.21 -4.01 7.59
CA HIS A 662 -26.78 -2.93 8.46
C HIS A 662 -27.71 -1.74 8.34
N GLN A 663 -28.28 -1.28 9.46
CA GLN A 663 -29.12 -0.08 9.50
C GLN A 663 -28.21 1.15 9.58
N ALA A 664 -28.08 1.88 8.49
CA ALA A 664 -27.24 3.05 8.40
C ALA A 664 -27.97 4.31 8.88
N ASP A 665 -27.30 5.14 9.66
CA ASP A 665 -27.81 6.45 10.05
C ASP A 665 -27.70 7.43 8.86
N ALA A 666 -28.80 7.56 8.12
CA ALA A 666 -28.88 8.46 6.96
C ALA A 666 -29.06 9.94 7.34
N LYS A 667 -29.23 10.31 8.61
CA LYS A 667 -29.44 11.69 9.07
C LYS A 667 -28.24 12.28 9.79
N GLY A 668 -27.66 11.52 10.70
CA GLY A 668 -26.51 11.95 11.49
C GLY A 668 -25.19 11.43 10.98
N TRP A 669 -25.23 10.43 10.07
CA TRP A 669 -24.05 9.74 9.54
C TRP A 669 -23.10 9.29 10.66
N SER A 670 -23.67 8.87 11.78
CA SER A 670 -22.93 8.63 13.03
C SER A 670 -22.28 7.26 13.10
N ASP A 671 -22.57 6.39 12.14
CA ASP A 671 -22.09 5.00 12.09
C ASP A 671 -21.25 4.70 10.87
N ILE A 672 -20.39 3.74 11.04
CA ILE A 672 -19.60 3.10 9.98
C ILE A 672 -19.94 1.61 10.10
N PRO A 673 -20.32 0.90 9.00
CA PRO A 673 -20.43 -0.55 9.04
C PRO A 673 -19.07 -1.18 9.36
N LEU A 674 -18.83 -1.39 10.67
CA LEU A 674 -17.57 -1.85 11.25
C LEU A 674 -17.86 -3.01 12.18
N TYR A 675 -17.28 -4.18 11.92
CA TYR A 675 -17.52 -5.41 12.64
C TYR A 675 -16.25 -5.98 13.22
N VAL A 676 -16.30 -6.29 14.52
CA VAL A 676 -15.18 -6.91 15.24
C VAL A 676 -15.30 -8.43 15.09
N ARG A 677 -14.22 -9.06 14.65
CA ARG A 677 -14.10 -10.52 14.58
C ARG A 677 -13.95 -11.13 15.99
N GLU A 678 -14.55 -12.27 16.25
CA GLU A 678 -14.23 -13.05 17.45
C GLU A 678 -12.73 -13.36 17.55
N GLY A 679 -12.19 -13.37 18.77
CA GLY A 679 -10.75 -13.49 18.99
C GLY A 679 -9.99 -12.16 18.87
N ALA A 680 -10.64 -11.04 18.59
CA ALA A 680 -9.99 -9.75 18.39
C ALA A 680 -9.21 -9.27 19.62
N ILE A 681 -8.03 -8.71 19.36
CA ILE A 681 -7.16 -8.02 20.32
C ILE A 681 -6.84 -6.66 19.70
N ILE A 682 -7.39 -5.57 20.25
CA ILE A 682 -7.32 -4.24 19.63
C ILE A 682 -6.79 -3.23 20.66
N PRO A 683 -5.49 -2.89 20.67
CA PRO A 683 -4.97 -1.83 21.52
C PRO A 683 -5.40 -0.45 21.03
N LEU A 684 -5.85 0.41 21.96
CA LEU A 684 -6.33 1.76 21.70
C LEU A 684 -5.53 2.79 22.50
N ALA A 685 -5.17 3.89 21.84
CA ALA A 685 -4.59 5.06 22.50
C ALA A 685 -5.69 5.95 23.09
N PRO A 686 -5.39 6.71 24.16
CA PRO A 686 -6.26 7.76 24.63
C PRO A 686 -6.41 8.87 23.58
N PRO A 687 -7.45 9.73 23.69
CA PRO A 687 -7.63 10.85 22.79
C PRO A 687 -6.40 11.76 22.72
N MET A 688 -5.96 12.09 21.50
CA MET A 688 -4.84 12.99 21.22
C MET A 688 -5.14 13.82 19.96
N ASP A 689 -4.61 15.04 19.90
CA ASP A 689 -4.75 15.91 18.73
C ASP A 689 -3.72 15.58 17.63
N TYR A 690 -2.68 14.81 17.96
CA TYR A 690 -1.69 14.28 17.01
C TYR A 690 -0.89 13.12 17.64
N VAL A 691 -0.28 12.31 16.80
CA VAL A 691 0.55 11.17 17.22
C VAL A 691 1.75 11.65 18.05
N GLY A 692 1.86 11.15 19.29
CA GLY A 692 2.96 11.51 20.19
C GLY A 692 2.75 12.80 20.98
N GLN A 693 1.54 13.38 21.01
CA GLN A 693 1.21 14.55 21.84
C GLN A 693 1.53 14.32 23.31
N HIS A 694 1.25 13.11 23.78
CA HIS A 694 1.57 12.69 25.14
C HIS A 694 2.22 11.31 25.14
N PRO A 695 3.10 11.01 26.10
CA PRO A 695 3.61 9.65 26.29
C PRO A 695 2.45 8.70 26.61
N LEU A 696 2.41 7.56 25.92
CA LEU A 696 1.43 6.49 26.19
C LEU A 696 1.87 5.72 27.43
N THR A 697 1.33 6.05 28.59
CA THR A 697 1.67 5.39 29.87
C THR A 697 0.74 4.24 30.21
N GLU A 698 -0.48 4.24 29.67
CA GLU A 698 -1.46 3.15 29.71
C GLU A 698 -2.11 3.00 28.36
N LEU A 699 -2.32 1.77 27.90
CA LEU A 699 -3.10 1.45 26.73
C LEU A 699 -4.28 0.58 27.10
N GLU A 700 -5.47 0.92 26.61
CA GLU A 700 -6.62 0.05 26.64
C GLU A 700 -6.51 -1.02 25.56
N VAL A 701 -6.92 -2.26 25.87
CA VAL A 701 -6.96 -3.35 24.90
C VAL A 701 -8.35 -3.94 24.90
N GLU A 702 -9.08 -3.77 23.80
CA GLU A 702 -10.38 -4.40 23.58
C GLU A 702 -10.16 -5.87 23.23
N LEU A 703 -10.74 -6.77 24.01
CA LEU A 703 -10.57 -8.22 23.89
C LEU A 703 -11.94 -8.89 23.69
N PHE A 704 -12.07 -9.63 22.59
CA PHE A 704 -13.29 -10.37 22.22
C PHE A 704 -13.00 -11.88 22.26
N PRO A 705 -13.05 -12.53 23.44
CA PRO A 705 -12.59 -13.91 23.58
C PRO A 705 -13.37 -14.89 22.70
N ALA A 706 -12.64 -15.84 22.08
CA ALA A 706 -13.17 -16.92 21.24
C ALA A 706 -12.69 -18.28 21.73
N ALA A 707 -13.34 -19.35 21.30
CA ALA A 707 -12.93 -20.71 21.66
C ALA A 707 -11.57 -21.08 21.07
N HIS A 708 -11.26 -20.60 19.88
CA HIS A 708 -9.93 -20.75 19.28
C HIS A 708 -8.95 -19.72 19.88
N ALA A 709 -7.68 -20.11 19.93
CA ALA A 709 -6.63 -19.19 20.33
C ALA A 709 -6.39 -18.15 19.23
N SER A 710 -6.28 -16.89 19.63
CA SER A 710 -5.91 -15.78 18.74
C SER A 710 -4.63 -15.11 19.23
N ARG A 711 -3.95 -14.41 18.31
CA ARG A 711 -2.67 -13.74 18.60
C ARG A 711 -2.64 -12.35 17.98
N PHE A 712 -2.01 -11.42 18.70
CA PHE A 712 -1.65 -10.09 18.22
C PHE A 712 -0.24 -9.75 18.70
N ASP A 713 0.58 -9.19 17.83
CA ASP A 713 1.94 -8.74 18.15
C ASP A 713 1.93 -7.21 18.23
N TYR A 714 1.89 -6.68 19.46
CA TYR A 714 1.98 -5.24 19.69
C TYR A 714 3.41 -4.77 19.45
N TYR A 715 3.54 -3.76 18.57
CA TYR A 715 4.82 -3.16 18.21
C TYR A 715 4.85 -1.67 18.55
N ASP A 716 6.00 -1.22 19.08
CA ASP A 716 6.30 0.19 19.28
C ASP A 716 7.80 0.49 19.10
N ASP A 717 8.14 1.72 18.76
CA ASP A 717 9.49 2.26 18.69
C ASP A 717 9.43 3.80 18.81
N ASP A 718 10.51 4.51 18.46
CA ASP A 718 10.52 5.97 18.52
C ASP A 718 9.56 6.65 17.51
N GLY A 719 9.05 5.91 16.55
CA GLY A 719 8.13 6.37 15.51
C GLY A 719 8.74 7.29 14.46
N LYS A 720 10.04 7.51 14.48
CA LYS A 720 10.71 8.57 13.70
C LYS A 720 11.93 8.07 12.94
N THR A 721 12.78 7.22 13.56
CA THR A 721 14.10 6.86 13.02
C THR A 721 14.15 5.41 12.53
N TYR A 722 15.22 5.08 11.82
CA TYR A 722 15.53 3.71 11.42
C TYR A 722 16.21 2.89 12.52
N GLY A 723 16.20 3.35 13.78
CA GLY A 723 16.75 2.62 14.93
C GLY A 723 16.23 1.19 15.07
N TYR A 724 15.00 0.92 14.59
CA TYR A 724 14.42 -0.43 14.56
C TYR A 724 15.26 -1.44 13.76
N GLU A 725 16.02 -1.00 12.75
CA GLU A 725 16.92 -1.86 11.97
C GLU A 725 18.09 -2.38 12.80
N GLN A 726 18.42 -1.70 13.92
CA GLN A 726 19.44 -2.09 14.90
C GLN A 726 18.85 -2.66 16.20
N GLY A 727 17.57 -3.06 16.18
CA GLY A 727 16.92 -3.67 17.33
C GLY A 727 16.30 -2.67 18.33
N ALA A 728 16.28 -1.35 18.03
CA ALA A 728 15.64 -0.34 18.87
C ALA A 728 14.11 -0.34 18.64
N TYR A 729 13.45 -1.42 19.03
CA TYR A 729 12.00 -1.57 19.01
C TYR A 729 11.51 -2.28 20.28
N PHE A 730 10.21 -2.25 20.53
CA PHE A 730 9.47 -3.02 21.52
C PHE A 730 8.44 -3.88 20.78
N LEU A 731 8.52 -5.20 20.96
CA LEU A 731 7.57 -6.17 20.40
C LEU A 731 7.07 -7.08 21.49
N GLN A 732 5.76 -7.10 21.75
CA GLN A 732 5.17 -7.97 22.77
C GLN A 732 3.99 -8.73 22.18
N SER A 733 4.12 -10.07 22.13
CA SER A 733 3.05 -10.94 21.67
C SER A 733 1.97 -11.09 22.73
N MET A 734 0.73 -11.04 22.30
CA MET A 734 -0.50 -11.23 23.06
C MET A 734 -1.24 -12.45 22.53
N GLN A 735 -1.76 -13.30 23.41
CA GLN A 735 -2.59 -14.46 23.05
C GLN A 735 -3.86 -14.46 23.89
N LEU A 736 -5.00 -14.73 23.24
CA LEU A 736 -6.33 -14.72 23.86
C LEU A 736 -7.05 -16.02 23.52
N GLN A 737 -7.68 -16.66 24.50
CA GLN A 737 -8.53 -17.84 24.30
C GLN A 737 -9.60 -17.93 25.40
N ALA A 738 -10.78 -18.40 25.01
CA ALA A 738 -11.84 -18.81 25.94
C ALA A 738 -12.08 -20.32 25.82
N GLN A 739 -11.87 -21.04 26.91
CA GLN A 739 -12.08 -22.49 26.93
C GLN A 739 -12.72 -22.93 28.26
N ASP A 740 -13.69 -23.83 28.18
CA ASP A 740 -14.38 -24.43 29.35
C ASP A 740 -14.93 -23.39 30.35
N GLY A 741 -15.28 -22.20 29.81
CA GLY A 741 -15.85 -21.11 30.59
C GLY A 741 -14.82 -20.22 31.30
N ALA A 742 -13.56 -20.51 31.23
CA ALA A 742 -12.47 -19.64 31.63
C ALA A 742 -11.94 -18.85 30.44
N VAL A 743 -11.43 -17.66 30.70
CA VAL A 743 -10.70 -16.87 29.69
C VAL A 743 -9.24 -16.76 30.09
N SER A 744 -8.36 -17.09 29.19
CA SER A 744 -6.91 -16.93 29.33
C SER A 744 -6.38 -15.85 28.39
N PHE A 745 -5.49 -15.01 28.92
CA PHE A 745 -4.78 -14.02 28.14
C PHE A 745 -3.30 -14.01 28.55
N ALA A 746 -2.42 -14.17 27.57
CA ALA A 746 -1.00 -14.23 27.80
C ALA A 746 -0.28 -13.04 27.13
N LEU A 747 0.57 -12.36 27.89
CA LEU A 747 1.58 -11.42 27.43
C LEU A 747 2.94 -12.14 27.44
N ALA A 748 3.58 -12.27 26.30
CA ALA A 748 4.94 -12.80 26.21
C ALA A 748 5.96 -11.80 26.80
N ALA A 749 7.19 -12.24 27.09
CA ALA A 749 8.26 -11.33 27.37
C ALA A 749 8.52 -10.40 26.17
N PRO A 750 8.70 -9.10 26.37
CA PRO A 750 8.94 -8.18 25.28
C PRO A 750 10.31 -8.41 24.64
N GLN A 751 10.39 -8.16 23.34
CA GLN A 751 11.61 -8.23 22.55
C GLN A 751 12.03 -6.81 22.11
N GLY A 752 13.31 -6.66 21.77
CA GLY A 752 13.92 -5.40 21.37
C GLY A 752 14.45 -4.55 22.52
N SER A 753 15.18 -3.50 22.18
CA SER A 753 15.89 -2.64 23.15
C SER A 753 15.16 -1.35 23.51
N TYR A 754 14.17 -0.94 22.71
CA TYR A 754 13.39 0.27 22.97
C TYR A 754 12.51 0.08 24.23
N LYS A 755 12.44 1.14 25.03
CA LYS A 755 11.62 1.17 26.24
C LYS A 755 10.52 2.21 26.10
N PRO A 756 9.29 1.81 25.71
CA PRO A 756 8.16 2.72 25.63
C PRO A 756 7.85 3.30 27.02
N ALA A 757 7.17 4.44 27.04
CA ALA A 757 6.68 5.03 28.29
C ALA A 757 5.58 4.19 28.98
N LEU A 758 5.12 3.13 28.36
CA LEU A 758 4.03 2.27 28.77
C LEU A 758 4.35 1.59 30.12
N ARG A 759 3.44 1.77 31.09
CA ARG A 759 3.55 1.24 32.46
C ARG A 759 2.50 0.18 32.76
N SER A 760 1.32 0.30 32.13
CA SER A 760 0.21 -0.62 32.36
C SER A 760 -0.63 -0.88 31.09
N TRP A 761 -1.21 -2.07 31.06
CA TRP A 761 -2.30 -2.44 30.16
C TRP A 761 -3.60 -2.41 30.93
N LEU A 762 -4.65 -1.81 30.38
CA LEU A 762 -6.03 -1.96 30.82
C LEU A 762 -6.76 -2.88 29.84
N LEU A 763 -6.86 -4.16 30.19
CA LEU A 763 -7.45 -5.23 29.39
C LEU A 763 -8.97 -5.25 29.60
N LYS A 764 -9.76 -5.20 28.52
CA LYS A 764 -11.23 -5.17 28.55
C LYS A 764 -11.77 -6.43 27.89
N PHE A 765 -12.16 -7.41 28.71
CA PHE A 765 -12.70 -8.70 28.24
C PHE A 765 -14.20 -8.60 28.05
N HIS A 766 -14.65 -8.45 26.81
CA HIS A 766 -16.05 -8.30 26.46
C HIS A 766 -16.82 -9.63 26.55
N GLY A 767 -18.08 -9.52 26.92
CA GLY A 767 -18.98 -10.68 27.08
C GLY A 767 -18.70 -11.54 28.33
N HIS A 768 -17.83 -11.08 29.25
CA HIS A 768 -17.45 -11.76 30.46
C HIS A 768 -17.65 -10.89 31.71
N ALA A 769 -18.39 -11.45 32.72
CA ALA A 769 -18.46 -10.93 34.09
C ALA A 769 -17.75 -11.93 35.00
N ALA A 770 -16.45 -11.78 35.18
CA ALA A 770 -15.64 -12.68 35.98
C ALA A 770 -15.99 -12.56 37.47
N ARG A 771 -15.84 -13.65 38.21
CA ARG A 771 -15.93 -13.67 39.67
C ARG A 771 -14.57 -13.67 40.35
N SER A 772 -13.53 -13.92 39.59
CA SER A 772 -12.15 -13.86 40.03
C SER A 772 -11.22 -13.58 38.87
N ALA A 773 -10.09 -12.94 39.13
CA ALA A 773 -9.01 -12.76 38.17
C ALA A 773 -7.66 -13.06 38.84
N SER A 774 -6.76 -13.64 38.09
CA SER A 774 -5.39 -13.91 38.55
C SER A 774 -4.37 -13.54 37.48
N SER A 775 -3.15 -13.17 37.93
CA SER A 775 -1.97 -13.02 37.07
C SER A 775 -0.85 -13.94 37.56
N ASN A 776 -0.32 -14.77 36.65
CA ASN A 776 0.73 -15.77 36.96
C ASN A 776 0.35 -16.67 38.17
N GLY A 777 -0.92 -17.05 38.29
CA GLY A 777 -1.45 -17.87 39.37
C GLY A 777 -1.70 -17.12 40.68
N ARG A 778 -1.35 -15.83 40.80
CA ARG A 778 -1.65 -14.99 41.95
C ARG A 778 -2.98 -14.27 41.78
N ALA A 779 -3.85 -14.35 42.76
CA ALA A 779 -5.12 -13.61 42.74
C ALA A 779 -4.88 -12.10 42.65
N LEU A 780 -5.60 -11.43 41.77
CA LEU A 780 -5.63 -9.98 41.68
C LEU A 780 -6.69 -9.38 42.62
N GLU A 781 -6.44 -8.17 43.10
CA GLU A 781 -7.39 -7.43 43.94
C GLU A 781 -8.63 -7.05 43.11
N GLY A 782 -9.82 -7.28 43.67
CA GLY A 782 -11.08 -6.87 43.05
C GLY A 782 -11.54 -5.51 43.54
N PHE A 783 -11.87 -4.62 42.61
CA PHE A 783 -12.33 -3.28 42.85
C PHE A 783 -13.83 -3.15 42.62
N ALA A 784 -14.48 -2.18 43.28
CA ALA A 784 -15.93 -1.99 43.20
C ALA A 784 -16.43 -1.56 41.78
N GLY A 785 -15.53 -1.11 40.93
CA GLY A 785 -15.81 -0.76 39.54
C GLY A 785 -14.58 -0.21 38.85
N VAL A 786 -14.66 0.06 37.52
CA VAL A 786 -13.55 0.47 36.68
C VAL A 786 -12.91 1.79 37.15
N GLU A 787 -13.70 2.74 37.63
CA GLU A 787 -13.18 4.01 38.15
C GLU A 787 -12.31 3.84 39.38
N ALA A 788 -12.71 2.95 40.31
CA ALA A 788 -11.91 2.60 41.47
C ALA A 788 -10.60 1.89 41.06
N LEU A 789 -10.66 0.98 40.07
CA LEU A 789 -9.49 0.31 39.50
C LEU A 789 -8.51 1.29 38.86
N ARG A 790 -9.02 2.25 38.07
CA ARG A 790 -8.18 3.29 37.44
C ARG A 790 -7.55 4.22 38.47
N ALA A 791 -8.27 4.56 39.53
CA ALA A 791 -7.79 5.46 40.58
C ALA A 791 -6.68 4.81 41.44
N SER A 792 -6.70 3.49 41.62
CA SER A 792 -5.73 2.77 42.46
C SER A 792 -4.33 2.77 41.88
N LYS A 793 -4.20 2.74 40.53
CA LYS A 793 -2.95 2.54 39.77
C LYS A 793 -2.23 1.20 40.05
N ASP A 794 -2.84 0.31 40.81
CA ASP A 794 -2.31 -1.04 41.14
C ASP A 794 -2.85 -2.08 40.15
N ASP A 795 -2.18 -3.22 40.05
CA ASP A 795 -2.71 -4.39 39.34
C ASP A 795 -3.97 -4.91 40.04
N GLY A 796 -5.03 -5.14 39.26
CA GLY A 796 -6.30 -5.54 39.80
C GLY A 796 -7.38 -5.73 38.74
N TRP A 797 -8.60 -5.97 39.17
CA TRP A 797 -9.72 -6.18 38.26
C TRP A 797 -11.03 -5.59 38.79
N ALA A 798 -11.94 -5.33 37.85
CA ALA A 798 -13.31 -4.87 38.14
C ALA A 798 -14.27 -5.39 37.07
N VAL A 799 -15.55 -5.46 37.41
CA VAL A 799 -16.64 -5.79 36.48
C VAL A 799 -17.43 -4.53 36.15
N GLY A 800 -17.84 -4.41 34.92
CA GLY A 800 -18.69 -3.31 34.45
C GLY A 800 -19.58 -3.74 33.29
N GLN A 801 -20.15 -2.77 32.63
CA GLN A 801 -21.02 -2.93 31.47
C GLN A 801 -20.70 -1.85 30.45
N ASP A 802 -20.64 -2.21 29.18
CA ASP A 802 -20.54 -1.28 28.08
C ASP A 802 -21.49 -1.67 26.92
N ARG A 803 -21.31 -1.06 25.73
CA ARG A 803 -22.14 -1.36 24.55
C ARG A 803 -22.06 -2.82 24.09
N PHE A 804 -20.99 -3.53 24.43
CA PHE A 804 -20.79 -4.95 24.08
C PHE A 804 -21.36 -5.90 25.14
N GLY A 805 -21.98 -5.36 26.22
CA GLY A 805 -22.53 -6.12 27.31
C GLY A 805 -21.65 -6.16 28.57
N PRO A 806 -21.68 -7.23 29.35
CA PRO A 806 -20.82 -7.35 30.52
C PRO A 806 -19.35 -7.35 30.10
N VAL A 807 -18.51 -6.65 30.87
CA VAL A 807 -17.07 -6.52 30.61
C VAL A 807 -16.29 -6.69 31.91
N THR A 808 -15.21 -7.47 31.85
CA THR A 808 -14.22 -7.53 32.93
C THR A 808 -13.00 -6.69 32.54
N TYR A 809 -12.68 -5.74 33.39
CA TYR A 809 -11.47 -4.92 33.28
C TYR A 809 -10.37 -5.55 34.13
N VAL A 810 -9.19 -5.71 33.55
CA VAL A 810 -7.99 -6.16 34.26
C VAL A 810 -6.86 -5.20 33.99
N ARG A 811 -6.34 -4.57 35.02
CA ARG A 811 -5.15 -3.72 34.91
C ARG A 811 -3.94 -4.54 35.34
N VAL A 812 -2.91 -4.52 34.48
CA VAL A 812 -1.63 -5.21 34.74
C VAL A 812 -0.44 -4.38 34.32
N THR A 813 0.65 -4.51 35.07
CA THR A 813 1.93 -3.85 34.76
C THR A 813 2.45 -4.28 33.40
N ALA A 814 2.89 -3.32 32.57
CA ALA A 814 3.42 -3.58 31.24
C ALA A 814 4.94 -3.97 31.28
N GLY A 815 5.45 -4.45 30.15
CA GLY A 815 6.87 -4.71 29.95
C GLY A 815 7.39 -6.02 30.53
N MET A 816 6.50 -6.94 30.92
CA MET A 816 6.86 -8.26 31.44
C MET A 816 5.91 -9.35 30.93
N ALA A 817 6.34 -10.60 31.01
CA ALA A 817 5.49 -11.76 30.71
C ALA A 817 4.43 -11.94 31.80
N GLN A 818 3.18 -12.17 31.39
CA GLN A 818 2.06 -12.38 32.30
C GLN A 818 1.05 -13.35 31.68
N ASN A 819 0.45 -14.17 32.56
CA ASN A 819 -0.67 -15.06 32.21
C ASN A 819 -1.88 -14.69 33.08
N ILE A 820 -2.85 -14.05 32.48
CA ILE A 820 -4.11 -13.61 33.10
C ILE A 820 -5.14 -14.72 32.91
N THR A 821 -5.81 -15.09 33.99
CA THR A 821 -6.93 -16.04 33.94
C THR A 821 -8.14 -15.44 34.65
N LEU A 822 -9.29 -15.48 33.94
CA LEU A 822 -10.59 -15.07 34.50
C LEU A 822 -11.38 -16.32 34.84
N GLY A 823 -11.85 -16.40 36.09
CA GLY A 823 -12.79 -17.45 36.58
C GLY A 823 -14.23 -16.98 36.54
N ARG A 824 -15.15 -17.94 36.34
CA ARG A 824 -16.61 -17.68 36.35
C ARG A 824 -17.10 -17.40 37.76
#